data_97c93ffcba04dc945288d7097d0b16a1
#
_entry.id   97c93ffcba04dc945288d7097d0b16a1
#
_cell.length_a   1.000
_cell.length_b   1.000
_cell.length_c   1.000
_cell.angle_alpha   90.00
_cell.angle_beta   90.00
_cell.angle_gamma   90.00
#
_symmetry.space_group_name_H-M   'P 1'
#
loop_
_entity.id
_entity.type
_entity.pdbx_description
1 polymer ?
#
loop_
_entity_poly.entity_id
_entity_poly.type
_entity_poly.pdbx_seq_one_letter_code
_entity_poly.pdbx_strand_id
1 'polypeptide(L)'
;MRKKIAIAQFACLFAFLLSGFRFQMEPGAVAPVQADVCIYGATAAGVIAAYTAKKMGKSVVLIEPGGHLGGMTSGGLGYTDIGNKYAITGLSRDFYRRIGKHYGKFEQWTFEPSVAKKTLQQYLDEAGIKVMYQSRIVSARKSGTGIQSIVLENSLKPSAQSNQVISAKMYIDCTYEGDLMAKAGVSYTVGREGNSQYNETIDGVQLMHGHQLPDGIDPYKTEGKPESGLLWGVSPAKLEPNGTGDKKVQAYNYRICLTSDPANMVPIAQPAGYDPVRYELLARLIAKQPQRKTLNDYFIWSKMPNNKTDINNRNGFSTDMIGMNHDYPDADYQKREEIIKAHETYTKGLLYFFGHDPRVPAELRASMLKWGYPKDEYVETGNWSPQLYIREARRMVGSYVMTQAHCDLKEVVKDGVGMAAYQMDSHNIQRIVVNGMAKNEGNVEVSASGPYPIAYGSLVPKEKECTNLLVPVCLSATHIAYGSIRMEPVFMVLAQSSAVAAVMAIDSKKSVQQIDVAKLQAKLKTDPLVNGKTPEILVDNEDSNVSIKGNWQPVKKGGYGPSFLATSESGQNGGTVTFTPEIAAPGNYQVYVYFPKVAKPASEIKLLVKAGSETKNISVLEKDIVVEGQTSGEWYHVGKFNLPKGKASSVNISAEGASGAVAADAVLFVPDSK
;
A
#
# COMPACT_ATOMS: atom_id res chain seq x y z
N MET A 1 -1.71 83.22 -14.63
CA MET A 1 -1.94 82.45 -13.39
C MET A 1 -2.83 81.20 -13.54
N ARG A 2 -2.90 80.56 -14.72
CA ARG A 2 -3.76 79.35 -14.94
C ARG A 2 -3.01 78.09 -15.45
N LYS A 3 -1.70 78.06 -15.37
CA LYS A 3 -0.87 76.92 -15.82
C LYS A 3 -0.05 76.22 -14.72
N LYS A 4 -0.20 76.57 -13.44
CA LYS A 4 0.54 75.98 -12.32
C LYS A 4 -0.33 75.12 -11.41
N ILE A 5 -1.63 75.00 -11.62
CA ILE A 5 -2.56 74.20 -10.78
C ILE A 5 -2.78 72.77 -11.37
N ALA A 6 -2.53 72.52 -12.66
CA ALA A 6 -2.75 71.23 -13.30
C ALA A 6 -1.63 70.20 -13.04
N ILE A 7 -0.44 70.59 -12.58
CA ILE A 7 0.69 69.65 -12.33
C ILE A 7 0.67 69.12 -10.89
N ALA A 8 0.04 69.79 -9.94
CA ALA A 8 -0.05 69.35 -8.54
C ALA A 8 -1.14 68.26 -8.34
N GLN A 9 -2.15 68.17 -9.19
CA GLN A 9 -3.21 67.16 -9.09
C GLN A 9 -2.84 65.82 -9.77
N PHE A 10 -1.90 65.80 -10.70
CA PHE A 10 -1.42 64.53 -11.30
C PHE A 10 -0.35 63.83 -10.50
N ALA A 11 0.38 64.55 -9.64
CA ALA A 11 1.39 63.98 -8.72
C ALA A 11 0.76 63.29 -7.48
N CYS A 12 -0.43 63.71 -7.06
CA CYS A 12 -1.15 63.07 -5.96
C CYS A 12 -1.87 61.77 -6.36
N LEU A 13 -2.28 61.63 -7.66
CA LEU A 13 -2.96 60.40 -8.14
C LEU A 13 -1.95 59.26 -8.39
N PHE A 14 -0.69 59.57 -8.68
CA PHE A 14 0.34 58.52 -8.92
C PHE A 14 1.00 58.05 -7.60
N ALA A 15 0.89 58.81 -6.49
CA ALA A 15 1.36 58.39 -5.19
C ALA A 15 0.41 57.43 -4.46
N PHE A 16 -0.87 57.33 -4.87
CA PHE A 16 -1.84 56.39 -4.31
C PHE A 16 -1.87 55.02 -4.95
N LEU A 17 -1.22 54.83 -6.11
CA LEU A 17 -1.14 53.54 -6.84
C LEU A 17 0.15 52.76 -6.48
N LEU A 18 1.03 53.29 -5.62
CA LEU A 18 2.24 52.62 -5.13
C LEU A 18 2.19 52.26 -3.64
N SER A 19 1.04 52.44 -2.99
CA SER A 19 0.79 51.82 -1.68
C SER A 19 0.50 50.31 -1.91
N GLY A 20 1.51 49.57 -2.39
CA GLY A 20 1.51 48.14 -2.32
C GLY A 20 1.18 47.75 -0.87
N PHE A 21 0.20 46.88 -0.71
CA PHE A 21 -0.12 46.23 0.57
C PHE A 21 1.19 45.67 1.14
N ARG A 22 1.89 46.44 1.99
CA ARG A 22 2.88 45.88 2.90
C ARG A 22 2.08 45.05 3.90
N PHE A 23 2.07 43.74 3.73
CA PHE A 23 1.76 42.83 4.82
C PHE A 23 2.69 43.22 5.98
N GLN A 24 2.18 43.92 6.96
CA GLN A 24 2.85 44.05 8.25
C GLN A 24 2.80 42.64 8.86
N MET A 25 3.93 41.93 8.76
CA MET A 25 4.14 40.69 9.54
C MET A 25 4.17 41.14 11.02
N GLU A 26 3.32 40.53 11.82
CA GLU A 26 3.43 40.67 13.27
C GLU A 26 4.83 40.21 13.72
N PRO A 27 5.45 40.86 14.71
CA PRO A 27 6.75 40.46 15.24
C PRO A 27 6.66 39.05 15.80
N GLY A 28 7.31 38.06 15.13
CA GLY A 28 7.30 36.62 15.49
C GLY A 28 6.69 35.69 14.45
N ALA A 29 6.08 36.18 13.38
CA ALA A 29 5.56 35.33 12.32
C ALA A 29 6.71 34.66 11.54
N VAL A 30 6.80 33.36 11.61
CA VAL A 30 7.74 32.56 10.79
C VAL A 30 7.40 32.77 9.31
N ALA A 31 8.42 33.11 8.50
CA ALA A 31 8.22 33.33 7.07
C ALA A 31 7.59 32.09 6.40
N PRO A 32 6.58 32.23 5.52
CA PRO A 32 5.96 31.10 4.84
C PRO A 32 6.98 30.29 4.04
N VAL A 33 6.97 28.99 4.21
CA VAL A 33 7.75 28.09 3.36
C VAL A 33 7.06 27.98 2.01
N GLN A 34 7.82 28.22 0.93
CA GLN A 34 7.30 28.14 -0.44
C GLN A 34 7.90 26.96 -1.19
N ALA A 35 7.09 26.24 -1.96
CA ALA A 35 7.52 25.14 -2.82
C ALA A 35 6.67 25.07 -4.09
N ASP A 36 7.13 24.31 -5.08
CA ASP A 36 6.30 23.94 -6.23
C ASP A 36 5.27 22.88 -5.82
N VAL A 37 5.71 21.86 -5.06
CA VAL A 37 4.87 20.76 -4.62
C VAL A 37 4.98 20.58 -3.11
N CYS A 38 3.83 20.58 -2.43
CA CYS A 38 3.70 20.21 -1.02
C CYS A 38 3.12 18.80 -0.93
N ILE A 39 3.81 17.91 -0.22
CA ILE A 39 3.38 16.53 0.01
C ILE A 39 3.14 16.36 1.50
N TYR A 40 1.93 15.96 1.86
CA TYR A 40 1.48 15.76 3.22
C TYR A 40 1.35 14.27 3.52
N GLY A 41 2.13 13.77 4.48
CA GLY A 41 2.35 12.36 4.83
C GLY A 41 3.65 11.82 4.23
N ALA A 42 4.69 11.59 5.07
CA ALA A 42 5.94 10.92 4.66
C ALA A 42 5.81 9.40 4.76
N THR A 43 4.66 8.84 4.34
CA THR A 43 4.46 7.42 4.08
C THR A 43 5.38 6.96 2.94
N ALA A 44 5.44 5.67 2.63
CA ALA A 44 6.19 5.20 1.45
C ALA A 44 5.70 5.90 0.17
N ALA A 45 4.38 6.09 0.01
CA ALA A 45 3.77 6.86 -1.06
C ALA A 45 4.29 8.31 -1.12
N GLY A 46 4.33 9.00 0.04
CA GLY A 46 4.81 10.38 0.11
C GLY A 46 6.28 10.52 -0.22
N VAL A 47 7.12 9.59 0.19
CA VAL A 47 8.55 9.54 -0.18
C VAL A 47 8.72 9.40 -1.70
N ILE A 48 8.00 8.48 -2.31
CA ILE A 48 8.05 8.26 -3.78
C ILE A 48 7.53 9.49 -4.53
N ALA A 49 6.45 10.12 -4.08
CA ALA A 49 5.95 11.36 -4.67
C ALA A 49 6.98 12.49 -4.58
N ALA A 50 7.62 12.66 -3.40
CA ALA A 50 8.62 13.68 -3.16
C ALA A 50 9.86 13.49 -4.05
N TYR A 51 10.37 12.27 -4.10
CA TYR A 51 11.48 11.90 -4.97
C TYR A 51 11.16 12.20 -6.44
N THR A 52 9.98 11.76 -6.91
CA THR A 52 9.53 11.97 -8.28
C THR A 52 9.49 13.45 -8.65
N ALA A 53 8.77 14.27 -7.89
CA ALA A 53 8.66 15.70 -8.16
C ALA A 53 10.03 16.39 -8.14
N LYS A 54 10.90 16.03 -7.20
CA LYS A 54 12.25 16.59 -7.08
C LYS A 54 13.14 16.21 -8.27
N LYS A 55 13.11 14.93 -8.70
CA LYS A 55 13.87 14.47 -9.89
C LYS A 55 13.36 15.11 -11.19
N MET A 56 12.10 15.51 -11.24
CA MET A 56 11.54 16.30 -12.34
C MET A 56 11.79 17.82 -12.20
N GLY A 57 12.71 18.24 -11.32
CA GLY A 57 13.19 19.63 -11.21
C GLY A 57 12.31 20.57 -10.40
N LYS A 58 11.36 20.08 -9.61
CA LYS A 58 10.51 20.92 -8.76
C LYS A 58 11.08 21.08 -7.34
N SER A 59 10.81 22.22 -6.71
CA SER A 59 11.01 22.39 -5.28
C SER A 59 9.92 21.65 -4.51
N VAL A 60 10.31 20.92 -3.45
CA VAL A 60 9.43 20.02 -2.69
C VAL A 60 9.53 20.29 -1.20
N VAL A 61 8.37 20.31 -0.53
CA VAL A 61 8.24 20.19 0.93
C VAL A 61 7.54 18.89 1.23
N LEU A 62 8.18 18.03 2.04
CA LEU A 62 7.61 16.76 2.53
C LEU A 62 7.33 16.91 4.03
N ILE A 63 6.07 16.69 4.43
CA ILE A 63 5.57 16.91 5.78
C ILE A 63 5.11 15.57 6.35
N GLU A 64 5.45 15.32 7.62
CA GLU A 64 5.01 14.15 8.36
C GLU A 64 4.33 14.56 9.67
N PRO A 65 3.05 14.21 9.87
CA PRO A 65 2.34 14.49 11.13
C PRO A 65 2.99 13.85 12.34
N GLY A 66 3.53 12.66 12.17
CA GLY A 66 4.22 11.89 13.21
C GLY A 66 5.74 12.06 13.19
N GLY A 67 6.43 11.12 13.85
CA GLY A 67 7.90 11.05 13.91
C GLY A 67 8.50 9.91 13.08
N HIS A 68 7.70 9.19 12.29
CA HIS A 68 8.13 7.96 11.60
C HIS A 68 8.11 8.12 10.08
N LEU A 69 9.16 7.65 9.41
CA LEU A 69 9.29 7.67 7.96
C LEU A 69 8.78 6.37 7.37
N GLY A 70 7.92 6.44 6.37
CA GLY A 70 7.54 5.30 5.53
C GLY A 70 6.22 4.63 5.89
N GLY A 71 5.48 5.15 6.87
CA GLY A 71 4.15 4.65 7.23
C GLY A 71 4.15 3.15 7.53
N MET A 72 3.17 2.41 6.98
CA MET A 72 3.03 0.96 7.18
C MET A 72 4.18 0.16 6.58
N THR A 73 4.74 0.57 5.44
CA THR A 73 5.84 -0.15 4.78
C THR A 73 7.05 -0.34 5.71
N SER A 74 7.34 0.64 6.55
CA SER A 74 8.40 0.56 7.58
C SER A 74 7.84 0.42 9.00
N GLY A 75 6.51 0.39 9.15
CA GLY A 75 5.79 0.29 10.41
C GLY A 75 5.27 -1.10 10.75
N GLY A 76 5.81 -2.16 10.11
CA GLY A 76 5.48 -3.55 10.45
C GLY A 76 4.98 -4.41 9.29
N LEU A 77 4.53 -3.84 8.19
CA LEU A 77 4.10 -4.58 6.99
C LEU A 77 5.33 -5.07 6.21
N GLY A 78 6.09 -5.95 6.80
CA GLY A 78 7.30 -6.51 6.19
C GLY A 78 7.05 -7.72 5.31
N TYR A 79 5.88 -8.36 5.41
CA TYR A 79 5.41 -9.41 4.52
C TYR A 79 4.39 -8.79 3.57
N THR A 80 4.85 -8.36 2.39
CA THR A 80 4.11 -7.48 1.50
C THR A 80 2.84 -8.13 0.93
N ASP A 81 1.71 -7.44 1.08
CA ASP A 81 0.45 -7.75 0.42
C ASP A 81 0.52 -7.20 -1.02
N ILE A 82 0.70 -8.09 -2.00
CA ILE A 82 1.06 -7.69 -3.37
C ILE A 82 -0.01 -8.02 -4.40
N GLY A 83 -0.67 -9.16 -4.28
CA GLY A 83 -1.56 -9.71 -5.30
C GLY A 83 -0.80 -10.21 -6.52
N ASN A 84 -0.23 -9.33 -7.33
CA ASN A 84 0.48 -9.68 -8.55
C ASN A 84 1.63 -8.69 -8.82
N LYS A 85 2.84 -9.20 -9.08
CA LYS A 85 4.05 -8.38 -9.33
C LYS A 85 3.92 -7.48 -10.56
N TYR A 86 3.15 -7.87 -11.56
CA TYR A 86 2.93 -7.09 -12.78
C TYR A 86 2.28 -5.73 -12.49
N ALA A 87 1.37 -5.67 -11.53
CA ALA A 87 0.69 -4.44 -11.13
C ALA A 87 1.66 -3.41 -10.51
N ILE A 88 2.81 -3.84 -9.99
CA ILE A 88 3.75 -3.00 -9.29
C ILE A 88 4.84 -2.52 -10.25
N THR A 89 4.79 -1.24 -10.60
CA THR A 89 5.63 -0.62 -11.64
C THR A 89 6.48 0.53 -11.11
N GLY A 90 7.35 1.08 -11.94
CA GLY A 90 8.10 2.30 -11.67
C GLY A 90 8.94 2.25 -10.39
N LEU A 91 8.92 3.35 -9.65
CA LEU A 91 9.69 3.50 -8.40
C LEU A 91 9.22 2.57 -7.29
N SER A 92 7.96 2.10 -7.31
CA SER A 92 7.49 1.09 -6.37
C SER A 92 8.25 -0.23 -6.59
N ARG A 93 8.40 -0.69 -7.84
CA ARG A 93 9.22 -1.87 -8.16
C ARG A 93 10.69 -1.65 -7.81
N ASP A 94 11.25 -0.46 -8.09
CA ASP A 94 12.63 -0.11 -7.72
C ASP A 94 12.85 -0.19 -6.20
N PHE A 95 11.86 0.19 -5.39
CA PHE A 95 11.93 0.02 -3.94
C PHE A 95 12.17 -1.45 -3.55
N TYR A 96 11.40 -2.40 -4.07
CA TYR A 96 11.58 -3.83 -3.78
C TYR A 96 12.88 -4.40 -4.34
N ARG A 97 13.42 -3.82 -5.42
CA ARG A 97 14.75 -4.15 -5.94
C ARG A 97 15.87 -3.62 -5.06
N ARG A 98 15.74 -2.41 -4.51
CA ARG A 98 16.69 -1.88 -3.51
C ARG A 98 16.67 -2.72 -2.23
N ILE A 99 15.50 -3.16 -1.79
CA ILE A 99 15.37 -4.15 -0.69
C ILE A 99 16.07 -5.45 -1.09
N GLY A 100 15.82 -5.99 -2.28
CA GLY A 100 16.47 -7.20 -2.79
C GLY A 100 17.99 -7.07 -2.78
N LYS A 101 18.53 -5.95 -3.26
CA LYS A 101 19.97 -5.68 -3.23
C LYS A 101 20.54 -5.73 -1.82
N HIS A 102 19.83 -5.26 -0.79
CA HIS A 102 20.25 -5.37 0.60
C HIS A 102 20.43 -6.83 1.03
N TYR A 103 19.54 -7.72 0.58
CA TYR A 103 19.58 -9.16 0.89
C TYR A 103 20.34 -10.01 -0.16
N GLY A 104 21.04 -9.38 -1.11
CA GLY A 104 21.77 -10.08 -2.15
C GLY A 104 20.92 -10.74 -3.24
N LYS A 105 19.67 -10.23 -3.45
CA LYS A 105 18.68 -10.75 -4.41
C LYS A 105 18.31 -9.70 -5.45
N PHE A 106 17.68 -10.13 -6.55
CA PHE A 106 17.18 -9.22 -7.59
C PHE A 106 16.06 -8.32 -7.06
N GLU A 107 15.10 -8.90 -6.35
CA GLU A 107 14.03 -8.20 -5.64
C GLU A 107 13.66 -8.99 -4.38
N GLN A 108 13.07 -8.31 -3.39
CA GLN A 108 12.67 -8.94 -2.13
C GLN A 108 11.36 -8.33 -1.64
N TRP A 109 10.40 -9.19 -1.32
CA TRP A 109 9.03 -8.82 -0.93
C TRP A 109 8.72 -9.12 0.55
N THR A 110 9.69 -9.67 1.25
CA THR A 110 9.67 -9.87 2.70
C THR A 110 10.91 -9.24 3.32
N PHE A 111 10.76 -8.33 4.25
CA PHE A 111 11.87 -7.53 4.74
C PHE A 111 11.65 -6.99 6.17
N GLU A 112 12.73 -6.63 6.81
CA GLU A 112 12.74 -6.00 8.12
C GLU A 112 12.27 -4.54 8.04
N PRO A 113 11.52 -4.04 9.04
CA PRO A 113 11.04 -2.64 9.06
C PRO A 113 12.16 -1.60 8.96
N SER A 114 13.28 -1.82 9.65
CA SER A 114 14.46 -0.95 9.61
C SER A 114 15.11 -0.89 8.22
N VAL A 115 15.10 -1.99 7.46
CA VAL A 115 15.62 -2.03 6.08
C VAL A 115 14.71 -1.23 5.15
N ALA A 116 13.40 -1.33 5.31
CA ALA A 116 12.45 -0.52 4.57
C ALA A 116 12.63 0.98 4.86
N LYS A 117 12.70 1.37 6.15
CA LYS A 117 12.95 2.76 6.58
C LYS A 117 14.24 3.30 5.97
N LYS A 118 15.35 2.53 6.05
CA LYS A 118 16.64 2.89 5.45
C LYS A 118 16.55 3.05 3.92
N THR A 119 15.83 2.18 3.25
CA THR A 119 15.66 2.26 1.79
C THR A 119 14.86 3.50 1.38
N LEU A 120 13.80 3.84 2.11
CA LEU A 120 13.05 5.08 1.89
C LEU A 120 13.90 6.33 2.17
N GLN A 121 14.74 6.29 3.21
CA GLN A 121 15.68 7.37 3.49
C GLN A 121 16.68 7.57 2.33
N GLN A 122 17.15 6.50 1.66
CA GLN A 122 18.03 6.62 0.50
C GLN A 122 17.42 7.45 -0.64
N TYR A 123 16.09 7.30 -0.93
CA TYR A 123 15.41 8.15 -1.91
C TYR A 123 15.47 9.63 -1.52
N LEU A 124 15.24 9.93 -0.25
CA LEU A 124 15.27 11.30 0.25
C LEU A 124 16.69 11.89 0.16
N ASP A 125 17.70 11.12 0.55
CA ASP A 125 19.11 11.54 0.50
C ASP A 125 19.58 11.78 -0.95
N GLU A 126 19.26 10.88 -1.88
CA GLU A 126 19.55 10.99 -3.32
C GLU A 126 18.89 12.22 -3.97
N ALA A 127 17.78 12.68 -3.42
CA ALA A 127 17.04 13.84 -3.89
C ALA A 127 17.33 15.12 -3.08
N GLY A 128 18.08 15.03 -1.98
CA GLY A 128 18.35 16.16 -1.07
C GLY A 128 17.07 16.70 -0.41
N ILE A 129 16.13 15.81 -0.03
CA ILE A 129 14.86 16.17 0.59
C ILE A 129 14.95 15.96 2.11
N LYS A 130 14.52 16.98 2.86
CA LYS A 130 14.35 16.90 4.32
C LYS A 130 12.87 16.77 4.66
N VAL A 131 12.55 15.90 5.62
CA VAL A 131 11.19 15.74 6.13
C VAL A 131 10.92 16.72 7.27
N MET A 132 9.78 17.38 7.22
CA MET A 132 9.24 18.18 8.34
C MET A 132 8.42 17.26 9.24
N TYR A 133 9.05 16.63 10.21
CA TYR A 133 8.40 15.75 11.17
C TYR A 133 7.58 16.53 12.21
N GLN A 134 6.71 15.82 12.92
CA GLN A 134 5.87 16.34 14.00
C GLN A 134 5.09 17.60 13.57
N SER A 135 4.58 17.59 12.34
CA SER A 135 3.93 18.75 11.72
C SER A 135 2.58 18.33 11.14
N ARG A 136 1.50 18.54 11.91
CA ARG A 136 0.15 18.16 11.51
C ARG A 136 -0.68 19.36 11.05
N ILE A 137 -1.62 19.11 10.14
CA ILE A 137 -2.42 20.16 9.51
C ILE A 137 -3.53 20.69 10.45
N VAL A 138 -3.60 22.00 10.58
CA VAL A 138 -4.67 22.71 11.28
C VAL A 138 -5.77 23.12 10.29
N SER A 139 -5.37 23.74 9.17
CA SER A 139 -6.30 24.26 8.18
C SER A 139 -5.66 24.37 6.79
N ALA A 140 -6.53 24.40 5.76
CA ALA A 140 -6.16 24.77 4.40
C ALA A 140 -6.87 26.08 4.02
N ARG A 141 -6.15 27.02 3.39
CA ARG A 141 -6.69 28.29 2.89
C ARG A 141 -6.80 28.20 1.38
N LYS A 142 -7.95 28.53 0.84
CA LYS A 142 -8.24 28.50 -0.60
C LYS A 142 -8.54 29.88 -1.14
N SER A 143 -8.25 30.07 -2.43
CA SER A 143 -8.78 31.16 -3.25
C SER A 143 -9.50 30.54 -4.43
N GLY A 144 -10.80 30.72 -4.52
CA GLY A 144 -11.64 29.94 -5.42
C GLY A 144 -11.52 28.44 -5.12
N THR A 145 -11.17 27.66 -6.14
CA THR A 145 -10.96 26.20 -6.03
C THR A 145 -9.52 25.79 -5.76
N GLY A 146 -8.56 26.73 -5.74
CA GLY A 146 -7.14 26.43 -5.50
C GLY A 146 -6.72 26.60 -4.04
N ILE A 147 -6.02 25.62 -3.47
CA ILE A 147 -5.33 25.76 -2.19
C ILE A 147 -4.19 26.74 -2.37
N GLN A 148 -4.16 27.81 -1.55
CA GLN A 148 -3.08 28.79 -1.52
C GLN A 148 -2.02 28.44 -0.50
N SER A 149 -2.45 27.97 0.66
CA SER A 149 -1.56 27.57 1.73
C SER A 149 -2.24 26.62 2.71
N ILE A 150 -1.42 25.87 3.44
CA ILE A 150 -1.84 25.10 4.61
C ILE A 150 -1.15 25.63 5.86
N VAL A 151 -1.81 25.48 6.98
CA VAL A 151 -1.29 25.85 8.30
C VAL A 151 -1.02 24.56 9.07
N LEU A 152 0.20 24.44 9.56
CA LEU A 152 0.65 23.31 10.37
C LEU A 152 0.88 23.74 11.82
N GLU A 153 0.65 22.83 12.75
CA GLU A 153 1.07 22.95 14.15
C GLU A 153 2.05 21.83 14.52
N ASN A 154 2.81 22.03 15.59
CA ASN A 154 3.65 20.96 16.13
C ASN A 154 2.77 19.89 16.80
N SER A 155 2.90 18.62 16.39
CA SER A 155 2.05 17.53 16.88
C SER A 155 2.27 17.19 18.35
N LEU A 156 3.49 17.37 18.87
CA LEU A 156 3.84 17.08 20.28
C LEU A 156 3.51 18.23 21.23
N LYS A 157 3.57 19.47 20.72
CA LYS A 157 3.33 20.69 21.51
C LYS A 157 2.48 21.65 20.68
N PRO A 158 1.19 21.36 20.50
CA PRO A 158 0.31 22.20 19.70
C PRO A 158 0.23 23.61 20.30
N SER A 159 0.49 24.62 19.47
CA SER A 159 0.45 26.01 19.87
C SER A 159 0.29 26.89 18.65
N ALA A 160 -0.62 27.85 18.70
CA ALA A 160 -0.82 28.80 17.61
C ALA A 160 0.45 29.63 17.30
N GLN A 161 1.31 29.84 18.28
CA GLN A 161 2.58 30.57 18.13
C GLN A 161 3.63 29.77 17.34
N SER A 162 3.52 28.44 17.30
CA SER A 162 4.42 27.56 16.56
C SER A 162 3.89 27.21 15.17
N ASN A 163 2.75 27.77 14.76
CA ASN A 163 2.14 27.47 13.47
C ASN A 163 3.06 27.89 12.31
N GLN A 164 3.21 26.97 11.37
CA GLN A 164 3.95 27.18 10.13
C GLN A 164 2.98 27.26 8.94
N VAL A 165 3.24 28.17 8.03
CA VAL A 165 2.45 28.32 6.80
C VAL A 165 3.26 27.78 5.63
N ILE A 166 2.67 26.83 4.89
CA ILE A 166 3.26 26.25 3.69
C ILE A 166 2.42 26.69 2.49
N SER A 167 3.05 27.31 1.52
CA SER A 167 2.43 27.68 0.24
C SER A 167 3.05 26.88 -0.89
N ALA A 168 2.21 26.28 -1.75
CA ALA A 168 2.68 25.50 -2.89
C ALA A 168 1.76 25.70 -4.10
N LYS A 169 2.27 25.40 -5.30
CA LYS A 169 1.48 25.40 -6.52
C LYS A 169 0.56 24.18 -6.58
N MET A 170 1.06 23.01 -6.18
CA MET A 170 0.35 21.74 -6.14
C MET A 170 0.52 21.06 -4.78
N TYR A 171 -0.50 20.29 -4.38
CA TYR A 171 -0.56 19.56 -3.13
C TYR A 171 -0.85 18.09 -3.42
N ILE A 172 -0.22 17.19 -2.62
CA ILE A 172 -0.48 15.75 -2.68
C ILE A 172 -0.71 15.27 -1.24
N ASP A 173 -1.88 14.66 -0.98
CA ASP A 173 -2.19 14.03 0.31
C ASP A 173 -1.83 12.55 0.26
N CYS A 174 -0.75 12.17 0.94
CA CYS A 174 -0.25 10.80 1.04
C CYS A 174 -0.49 10.18 2.42
N THR A 175 -1.39 10.76 3.23
CA THR A 175 -1.77 10.22 4.54
C THR A 175 -2.84 9.13 4.43
N TYR A 176 -2.93 8.26 5.44
CA TYR A 176 -3.98 7.23 5.51
C TYR A 176 -5.33 7.80 5.94
N GLU A 177 -5.35 9.03 6.48
CA GLU A 177 -6.54 9.71 7.00
C GLU A 177 -7.19 10.66 6.00
N GLY A 178 -6.44 11.20 5.03
CA GLY A 178 -6.91 12.22 4.08
C GLY A 178 -7.19 13.57 4.77
N ASP A 179 -6.36 13.96 5.72
CA ASP A 179 -6.61 15.18 6.50
C ASP A 179 -6.42 16.45 5.66
N LEU A 180 -5.45 16.50 4.76
CA LEU A 180 -5.29 17.63 3.85
C LEU A 180 -6.48 17.74 2.90
N MET A 181 -6.94 16.62 2.35
CA MET A 181 -8.13 16.54 1.51
C MET A 181 -9.36 17.09 2.23
N ALA A 182 -9.61 16.63 3.46
CA ALA A 182 -10.76 17.06 4.27
C ALA A 182 -10.66 18.56 4.64
N LYS A 183 -9.48 19.04 5.07
CA LYS A 183 -9.25 20.46 5.41
C LYS A 183 -9.35 21.38 4.18
N ALA A 184 -9.10 20.87 2.98
CA ALA A 184 -9.32 21.59 1.72
C ALA A 184 -10.80 21.62 1.28
N GLY A 185 -11.71 21.01 2.04
CA GLY A 185 -13.15 20.98 1.72
C GLY A 185 -13.48 20.14 0.48
N VAL A 186 -12.70 19.09 0.22
CA VAL A 186 -12.98 18.11 -0.82
C VAL A 186 -13.95 17.06 -0.27
N SER A 187 -14.93 16.67 -1.08
CA SER A 187 -15.92 15.67 -0.71
C SER A 187 -15.28 14.29 -0.48
N TYR A 188 -15.68 13.64 0.62
CA TYR A 188 -15.25 12.28 0.95
C TYR A 188 -16.39 11.49 1.60
N THR A 189 -16.20 10.20 1.73
CA THR A 189 -17.06 9.27 2.45
C THR A 189 -16.28 8.53 3.50
N VAL A 190 -17.01 7.99 4.51
CA VAL A 190 -16.48 7.11 5.56
C VAL A 190 -17.44 5.93 5.70
N GLY A 191 -16.91 4.75 5.96
CA GLY A 191 -17.70 3.53 6.13
C GLY A 191 -18.00 2.83 4.81
N ARG A 192 -19.06 2.05 4.76
CA ARG A 192 -19.43 1.18 3.64
C ARG A 192 -20.60 1.74 2.85
N GLU A 193 -20.53 1.68 1.53
CA GLU A 193 -21.65 1.92 0.67
C GLU A 193 -22.66 0.74 0.75
N GLY A 194 -23.93 1.02 0.48
CA GLY A 194 -24.88 -0.08 0.23
C GLY A 194 -24.69 -0.64 -1.18
N ASN A 195 -24.87 -1.95 -1.35
CA ASN A 195 -24.74 -2.62 -2.65
C ASN A 195 -25.45 -1.90 -3.80
N SER A 196 -26.63 -1.34 -3.53
CA SER A 196 -27.43 -0.65 -4.55
C SER A 196 -26.83 0.67 -5.04
N GLN A 197 -25.92 1.30 -4.28
CA GLN A 197 -25.40 2.62 -4.60
C GLN A 197 -24.51 2.60 -5.84
N TYR A 198 -23.71 1.54 -6.02
CA TYR A 198 -22.80 1.35 -7.14
C TYR A 198 -23.02 0.02 -7.86
N ASN A 199 -24.18 -0.63 -7.66
CA ASN A 199 -24.51 -1.94 -8.23
C ASN A 199 -23.46 -3.01 -7.88
N GLU A 200 -23.01 -3.03 -6.64
CA GLU A 200 -22.08 -4.00 -6.07
C GLU A 200 -22.83 -5.18 -5.45
N THR A 201 -22.09 -6.24 -5.09
CA THR A 201 -22.70 -7.48 -4.55
C THR A 201 -22.14 -7.90 -3.21
N ILE A 202 -20.98 -7.38 -2.82
CA ILE A 202 -20.26 -7.77 -1.62
C ILE A 202 -19.88 -6.58 -0.73
N ASP A 203 -20.46 -5.40 -0.99
CA ASP A 203 -20.31 -4.23 -0.13
C ASP A 203 -21.37 -4.19 0.99
N GLY A 204 -21.26 -3.23 1.92
CA GLY A 204 -22.16 -3.07 3.06
C GLY A 204 -22.02 -4.21 4.08
N VAL A 205 -23.13 -4.51 4.76
CA VAL A 205 -23.18 -5.59 5.76
C VAL A 205 -22.98 -6.95 5.11
N GLN A 206 -22.00 -7.72 5.63
CA GLN A 206 -21.65 -9.06 5.14
C GLN A 206 -21.39 -10.01 6.31
N LEU A 207 -22.02 -11.19 6.29
CA LEU A 207 -21.80 -12.24 7.29
C LEU A 207 -21.14 -13.45 6.61
N MET A 208 -19.83 -13.36 6.39
CA MET A 208 -19.04 -14.40 5.72
C MET A 208 -18.32 -15.33 6.71
N HIS A 209 -17.76 -16.43 6.19
CA HIS A 209 -17.11 -17.44 7.02
C HIS A 209 -15.65 -17.12 7.38
N GLY A 210 -14.98 -16.23 6.64
CA GLY A 210 -13.60 -15.81 6.91
C GLY A 210 -13.47 -15.14 8.27
N HIS A 211 -12.40 -15.45 9.01
CA HIS A 211 -12.11 -14.85 10.34
C HIS A 211 -13.30 -14.84 11.31
N GLN A 212 -14.14 -15.89 11.27
CA GLN A 212 -15.39 -15.99 12.02
C GLN A 212 -15.20 -16.75 13.34
N LEU A 213 -15.99 -16.37 14.36
CA LEU A 213 -16.17 -17.17 15.55
C LEU A 213 -17.00 -18.44 15.22
N PRO A 214 -16.59 -19.63 15.68
CA PRO A 214 -17.36 -20.84 15.50
C PRO A 214 -18.71 -20.75 16.22
N ASP A 215 -19.65 -21.62 15.86
CA ASP A 215 -20.93 -21.71 16.55
C ASP A 215 -20.77 -22.11 18.01
N GLY A 216 -21.65 -21.58 18.86
CA GLY A 216 -21.69 -21.87 20.28
C GLY A 216 -20.70 -21.06 21.13
N ILE A 217 -20.15 -19.97 20.62
CA ILE A 217 -19.44 -18.98 21.45
C ILE A 217 -20.47 -18.04 22.07
N ASP A 218 -20.65 -18.14 23.38
CA ASP A 218 -21.59 -17.31 24.14
C ASP A 218 -21.07 -15.86 24.25
N PRO A 219 -21.90 -14.84 23.97
CA PRO A 219 -21.54 -13.43 24.01
C PRO A 219 -21.67 -12.74 25.36
N TYR A 220 -22.26 -13.41 26.37
CA TYR A 220 -22.67 -12.78 27.62
C TYR A 220 -21.60 -12.93 28.72
N LYS A 221 -21.59 -11.99 29.68
CA LYS A 221 -20.67 -12.02 30.83
C LYS A 221 -20.78 -13.30 31.64
N THR A 222 -22.03 -13.73 31.91
CA THR A 222 -22.35 -15.06 32.46
C THR A 222 -22.95 -15.89 31.35
N GLU A 223 -22.33 -17.03 31.04
CA GLU A 223 -22.78 -17.90 29.95
C GLU A 223 -24.28 -18.29 30.12
N GLY A 224 -25.01 -18.21 29.00
CA GLY A 224 -26.43 -18.51 28.94
C GLY A 224 -27.33 -17.46 29.58
N LYS A 225 -26.82 -16.32 30.09
CA LYS A 225 -27.58 -15.29 30.78
C LYS A 225 -27.52 -13.93 30.10
N PRO A 226 -28.42 -13.64 29.14
CA PRO A 226 -28.44 -12.34 28.43
C PRO A 226 -28.53 -11.14 29.35
N GLU A 227 -29.23 -11.26 30.47
CA GLU A 227 -29.38 -10.22 31.50
C GLU A 227 -28.06 -9.82 32.18
N SER A 228 -27.03 -10.65 32.11
CA SER A 228 -25.69 -10.32 32.63
C SER A 228 -24.93 -9.28 31.81
N GLY A 229 -25.46 -8.94 30.63
CA GLY A 229 -24.83 -8.01 29.68
C GLY A 229 -23.76 -8.66 28.81
N LEU A 230 -23.32 -7.92 27.79
CA LEU A 230 -22.39 -8.40 26.77
C LEU A 230 -20.95 -8.36 27.26
N LEU A 231 -20.16 -9.30 26.76
CA LEU A 231 -18.70 -9.30 26.93
C LEU A 231 -18.08 -8.10 26.21
N TRP A 232 -16.88 -7.73 26.64
CA TRP A 232 -16.11 -6.70 26.00
C TRP A 232 -15.88 -7.02 24.50
N GLY A 233 -16.06 -6.03 23.65
CA GLY A 233 -15.88 -6.15 22.21
C GLY A 233 -17.10 -6.75 21.47
N VAL A 234 -18.22 -7.02 22.16
CA VAL A 234 -19.48 -7.40 21.54
C VAL A 234 -20.40 -6.18 21.53
N SER A 235 -20.86 -5.78 20.36
CA SER A 235 -21.80 -4.68 20.15
C SER A 235 -23.24 -5.14 20.42
N PRO A 236 -24.10 -4.27 21.00
CA PRO A 236 -25.53 -4.53 21.12
C PRO A 236 -26.29 -4.33 19.80
N ALA A 237 -25.62 -3.91 18.74
CA ALA A 237 -26.26 -3.71 17.44
C ALA A 237 -26.83 -5.03 16.89
N LYS A 238 -27.92 -4.90 16.13
CA LYS A 238 -28.49 -6.03 15.39
C LYS A 238 -27.80 -6.21 14.06
N LEU A 239 -27.89 -7.43 13.53
CA LEU A 239 -27.48 -7.71 12.16
C LEU A 239 -28.47 -7.06 11.20
N GLU A 240 -28.01 -6.11 10.41
CA GLU A 240 -28.79 -5.50 9.33
C GLU A 240 -28.83 -6.43 8.09
N PRO A 241 -29.76 -6.20 7.15
CA PRO A 241 -29.81 -6.95 5.90
C PRO A 241 -28.48 -6.90 5.13
N ASN A 242 -28.16 -8.01 4.46
CA ASN A 242 -26.95 -8.09 3.62
C ASN A 242 -26.92 -6.94 2.59
N GLY A 243 -25.74 -6.33 2.43
CA GLY A 243 -25.55 -5.23 1.51
C GLY A 243 -26.05 -3.86 1.99
N THR A 244 -26.45 -3.73 3.25
CA THR A 244 -26.83 -2.44 3.85
C THR A 244 -25.58 -1.61 4.13
N GLY A 245 -25.50 -0.38 3.59
CA GLY A 245 -24.41 0.56 3.87
C GLY A 245 -24.48 1.17 5.26
N ASP A 246 -23.33 1.50 5.84
CA ASP A 246 -23.23 2.21 7.12
C ASP A 246 -21.95 3.08 7.20
N LYS A 247 -21.73 3.75 8.35
CA LYS A 247 -20.56 4.60 8.57
C LYS A 247 -19.43 3.92 9.34
N LYS A 248 -19.54 2.60 9.53
CA LYS A 248 -18.52 1.85 10.26
C LYS A 248 -17.37 1.49 9.33
N VAL A 249 -16.15 1.54 9.86
CA VAL A 249 -14.92 1.17 9.13
C VAL A 249 -14.37 -0.16 9.64
N GLN A 250 -13.67 -0.86 8.77
CA GLN A 250 -13.01 -2.13 9.09
C GLN A 250 -12.00 -1.98 10.23
N ALA A 251 -11.82 -3.05 11.00
CA ALA A 251 -10.97 -3.04 12.18
C ALA A 251 -9.52 -2.67 11.85
N TYR A 252 -8.91 -1.90 12.77
CA TYR A 252 -7.47 -1.63 12.75
C TYR A 252 -6.72 -2.61 13.63
N ASN A 253 -5.43 -2.78 13.35
CA ASN A 253 -4.50 -3.52 14.19
C ASN A 253 -3.09 -2.94 14.12
N TYR A 254 -2.16 -3.56 14.83
CA TYR A 254 -0.73 -3.42 14.57
C TYR A 254 -0.23 -4.65 13.80
N ARG A 255 0.61 -4.43 12.80
CA ARG A 255 1.45 -5.49 12.23
C ARG A 255 2.63 -5.66 13.19
N ILE A 256 2.81 -6.86 13.71
CA ILE A 256 3.67 -7.08 14.89
C ILE A 256 4.98 -7.72 14.46
N CYS A 257 6.09 -7.01 14.72
CA CYS A 257 7.43 -7.56 14.55
C CYS A 257 7.91 -8.14 15.89
N LEU A 258 8.12 -9.44 15.94
CA LEU A 258 8.76 -10.16 17.05
C LEU A 258 10.00 -10.88 16.55
N THR A 259 10.88 -11.24 17.48
CA THR A 259 12.04 -12.10 17.23
C THR A 259 12.11 -13.24 18.22
N SER A 260 12.68 -14.36 17.79
CA SER A 260 13.04 -15.50 18.65
C SER A 260 14.55 -15.59 18.95
N ASP A 261 15.34 -14.61 18.50
CA ASP A 261 16.75 -14.53 18.84
C ASP A 261 16.93 -13.98 20.26
N PRO A 262 17.42 -14.78 21.23
CA PRO A 262 17.57 -14.32 22.61
C PRO A 262 18.52 -13.13 22.76
N ALA A 263 19.51 -12.99 21.89
CA ALA A 263 20.46 -11.87 21.91
C ALA A 263 19.81 -10.55 21.52
N ASN A 264 18.82 -10.61 20.60
CA ASN A 264 18.10 -9.46 20.05
C ASN A 264 16.71 -9.27 20.66
N MET A 265 16.34 -9.94 21.74
CA MET A 265 14.98 -10.01 22.25
C MET A 265 14.77 -9.16 23.51
N VAL A 266 13.71 -8.37 23.54
CA VAL A 266 13.11 -7.77 24.73
C VAL A 266 11.85 -8.58 25.07
N PRO A 267 11.74 -9.16 26.28
CA PRO A 267 10.58 -9.96 26.68
C PRO A 267 9.26 -9.17 26.61
N ILE A 268 8.17 -9.88 26.29
CA ILE A 268 6.83 -9.30 26.31
C ILE A 268 6.37 -9.13 27.75
N ALA A 269 6.37 -7.91 28.26
CA ALA A 269 5.92 -7.57 29.60
C ALA A 269 4.40 -7.26 29.61
N GLN A 270 3.79 -7.35 30.79
CA GLN A 270 2.41 -6.91 31.00
C GLN A 270 2.31 -5.41 30.72
N PRO A 271 1.48 -4.99 29.75
CA PRO A 271 1.34 -3.57 29.47
C PRO A 271 0.52 -2.85 30.56
N ALA A 272 0.81 -1.59 30.76
CA ALA A 272 -0.02 -0.74 31.60
C ALA A 272 -1.47 -0.71 31.09
N GLY A 273 -2.43 -0.88 31.97
CA GLY A 273 -3.85 -0.98 31.62
C GLY A 273 -4.28 -2.34 31.06
N TYR A 274 -3.46 -3.40 31.26
CA TYR A 274 -3.85 -4.77 30.95
C TYR A 274 -5.07 -5.17 31.77
N ASP A 275 -6.07 -5.72 31.06
CA ASP A 275 -7.31 -6.23 31.65
C ASP A 275 -7.64 -7.59 31.03
N PRO A 276 -7.50 -8.71 31.76
CA PRO A 276 -7.76 -10.05 31.23
C PRO A 276 -9.23 -10.28 30.81
N VAL A 277 -10.17 -9.48 31.31
CA VAL A 277 -11.60 -9.57 30.93
C VAL A 277 -11.80 -9.25 29.45
N ARG A 278 -10.92 -8.42 28.85
CA ARG A 278 -10.96 -8.12 27.41
C ARG A 278 -10.76 -9.34 26.53
N TYR A 279 -10.14 -10.39 27.06
CA TYR A 279 -9.79 -11.62 26.32
C TYR A 279 -10.69 -12.80 26.68
N GLU A 280 -11.82 -12.56 27.36
CA GLU A 280 -12.76 -13.61 27.75
C GLU A 280 -13.30 -14.39 26.53
N LEU A 281 -13.70 -13.69 25.46
CA LEU A 281 -14.09 -14.33 24.21
C LEU A 281 -12.98 -15.17 23.58
N LEU A 282 -11.72 -14.75 23.71
CA LEU A 282 -10.57 -15.54 23.26
C LEU A 282 -10.40 -16.81 24.09
N ALA A 283 -10.57 -16.72 25.41
CA ALA A 283 -10.52 -17.89 26.27
C ALA A 283 -11.59 -18.91 25.89
N ARG A 284 -12.83 -18.45 25.64
CA ARG A 284 -13.94 -19.30 25.15
C ARG A 284 -13.65 -19.89 23.77
N LEU A 285 -13.05 -19.11 22.87
CA LEU A 285 -12.64 -19.57 21.54
C LEU A 285 -11.58 -20.67 21.64
N ILE A 286 -10.56 -20.49 22.48
CA ILE A 286 -9.49 -21.47 22.72
C ILE A 286 -10.11 -22.76 23.29
N ALA A 287 -10.96 -22.67 24.28
CA ALA A 287 -11.67 -23.82 24.86
C ALA A 287 -12.52 -24.57 23.84
N LYS A 288 -13.16 -23.84 22.90
CA LYS A 288 -14.01 -24.41 21.84
C LYS A 288 -13.21 -25.08 20.72
N GLN A 289 -11.91 -24.74 20.57
CA GLN A 289 -11.04 -25.21 19.49
C GLN A 289 -9.80 -25.95 20.03
N PRO A 290 -9.93 -27.03 20.82
CA PRO A 290 -8.80 -27.72 21.46
C PRO A 290 -7.82 -28.36 20.46
N GLN A 291 -8.23 -28.54 19.20
CA GLN A 291 -7.41 -29.02 18.09
C GLN A 291 -6.40 -27.98 17.58
N ARG A 292 -6.60 -26.69 17.88
CA ARG A 292 -5.69 -25.60 17.47
C ARG A 292 -4.60 -25.45 18.51
N LYS A 293 -3.37 -25.86 18.16
CA LYS A 293 -2.24 -26.02 19.10
C LYS A 293 -1.04 -25.14 18.80
N THR A 294 -1.10 -24.35 17.71
CA THR A 294 0.02 -23.50 17.28
C THR A 294 -0.36 -22.02 17.31
N LEU A 295 0.61 -21.14 17.47
CA LEU A 295 0.38 -19.71 17.38
C LEU A 295 -0.17 -19.31 15.98
N ASN A 296 0.22 -20.05 14.94
CA ASN A 296 -0.29 -19.81 13.59
C ASN A 296 -1.78 -20.17 13.41
N ASP A 297 -2.39 -20.84 14.37
CA ASP A 297 -3.85 -21.06 14.38
C ASP A 297 -4.65 -19.83 14.83
N TYR A 298 -3.99 -18.89 15.53
CA TYR A 298 -4.60 -17.67 16.08
C TYR A 298 -4.05 -16.38 15.46
N PHE A 299 -2.92 -16.44 14.77
CA PHE A 299 -2.25 -15.33 14.09
C PHE A 299 -1.78 -15.77 12.71
N ILE A 300 -1.72 -14.89 11.75
CA ILE A 300 -0.89 -15.11 10.56
C ILE A 300 0.54 -14.81 10.97
N TRP A 301 1.33 -15.87 11.16
CA TRP A 301 2.71 -15.79 11.68
C TRP A 301 3.70 -15.87 10.52
N SER A 302 3.89 -14.76 9.82
CA SER A 302 4.79 -14.70 8.67
C SER A 302 6.23 -14.50 9.12
N LYS A 303 7.13 -15.33 8.57
CA LYS A 303 8.56 -15.22 8.83
C LYS A 303 9.18 -14.16 7.92
N MET A 304 10.05 -13.35 8.48
CA MET A 304 10.89 -12.37 7.81
C MET A 304 12.38 -12.70 7.99
N PRO A 305 13.28 -12.05 7.25
CA PRO A 305 14.72 -12.23 7.48
C PRO A 305 15.15 -12.02 8.94
N ASN A 306 16.29 -12.58 9.30
CA ASN A 306 16.93 -12.40 10.61
C ASN A 306 16.06 -12.83 11.82
N ASN A 307 15.32 -13.95 11.67
CA ASN A 307 14.44 -14.52 12.70
C ASN A 307 13.37 -13.54 13.22
N LYS A 308 12.93 -12.60 12.39
CA LYS A 308 11.84 -11.67 12.69
C LYS A 308 10.51 -12.14 12.10
N THR A 309 9.43 -11.49 12.49
CA THR A 309 8.07 -11.81 12.03
C THR A 309 7.35 -10.57 11.58
N ASP A 310 6.36 -10.78 10.71
CA ASP A 310 5.21 -9.90 10.50
C ASP A 310 3.96 -10.69 10.90
N ILE A 311 3.32 -10.28 11.99
CA ILE A 311 2.16 -10.98 12.55
C ILE A 311 0.91 -10.18 12.25
N ASN A 312 -0.09 -10.87 11.65
CA ASN A 312 -1.39 -10.31 11.31
C ASN A 312 -2.53 -11.11 11.96
N ASN A 313 -3.77 -10.67 11.73
CA ASN A 313 -4.97 -11.29 12.28
C ASN A 313 -5.24 -12.68 11.68
N ARG A 314 -5.77 -13.57 12.51
CA ARG A 314 -6.33 -14.86 12.11
C ARG A 314 -7.39 -15.30 13.11
N ASN A 315 -8.38 -16.11 12.65
CA ASN A 315 -9.43 -16.63 13.49
C ASN A 315 -10.46 -15.55 13.95
N GLY A 316 -11.46 -15.94 14.73
CA GLY A 316 -12.57 -15.08 15.15
C GLY A 316 -12.22 -14.04 16.22
N PHE A 317 -11.12 -14.24 16.96
CA PHE A 317 -10.55 -13.26 17.89
C PHE A 317 -9.05 -13.17 17.65
N SER A 318 -8.56 -11.98 17.31
CA SER A 318 -7.22 -11.79 16.77
C SER A 318 -6.60 -10.44 17.14
N THR A 319 -5.59 -10.02 16.40
CA THR A 319 -4.98 -8.69 16.53
C THR A 319 -5.91 -7.54 16.12
N ASP A 320 -6.96 -7.81 15.34
CA ASP A 320 -7.98 -6.83 15.00
C ASP A 320 -8.82 -6.45 16.23
N MET A 321 -8.80 -5.16 16.61
CA MET A 321 -9.63 -4.63 17.70
C MET A 321 -10.99 -4.21 17.16
N ILE A 322 -11.80 -5.22 16.82
CA ILE A 322 -13.04 -5.08 16.07
C ILE A 322 -14.02 -4.10 16.74
N GLY A 323 -14.51 -3.12 15.98
CA GLY A 323 -15.53 -2.16 16.41
C GLY A 323 -15.03 -0.99 17.26
N MET A 324 -13.71 -0.88 17.49
CA MET A 324 -13.15 0.12 18.41
C MET A 324 -12.51 1.33 17.72
N ASN A 325 -12.70 1.44 16.40
CA ASN A 325 -12.05 2.49 15.57
C ASN A 325 -13.03 3.25 14.65
N HIS A 326 -14.34 3.06 14.83
CA HIS A 326 -15.35 3.67 13.94
C HIS A 326 -15.30 5.20 13.96
N ASP A 327 -14.97 5.81 15.09
CA ASP A 327 -14.86 7.26 15.23
C ASP A 327 -13.56 7.82 14.63
N TYR A 328 -12.52 7.00 14.42
CA TYR A 328 -11.17 7.44 14.05
C TYR A 328 -11.10 8.35 12.83
N PRO A 329 -11.81 8.07 11.71
CA PRO A 329 -11.68 8.87 10.49
C PRO A 329 -11.99 10.36 10.70
N ASP A 330 -13.06 10.67 11.43
CA ASP A 330 -13.54 12.04 11.64
C ASP A 330 -13.22 12.60 13.04
N ALA A 331 -12.50 11.84 13.87
CA ALA A 331 -12.04 12.29 15.17
C ALA A 331 -11.00 13.42 15.05
N ASP A 332 -10.94 14.26 16.09
CA ASP A 332 -9.81 15.15 16.29
C ASP A 332 -8.53 14.39 16.66
N TYR A 333 -7.40 15.08 16.69
CA TYR A 333 -6.11 14.46 16.95
C TYR A 333 -6.01 13.83 18.34
N GLN A 334 -6.64 14.43 19.36
CA GLN A 334 -6.65 13.88 20.71
C GLN A 334 -7.40 12.56 20.76
N LYS A 335 -8.60 12.50 20.18
CA LYS A 335 -9.40 11.27 20.12
C LYS A 335 -8.72 10.17 19.33
N ARG A 336 -8.05 10.51 18.22
CA ARG A 336 -7.24 9.53 17.45
C ARG A 336 -6.10 8.96 18.29
N GLU A 337 -5.42 9.79 19.09
CA GLU A 337 -4.34 9.34 19.97
C GLU A 337 -4.84 8.38 21.06
N GLU A 338 -6.02 8.64 21.64
CA GLU A 338 -6.70 7.73 22.56
C GLU A 338 -6.99 6.36 21.90
N ILE A 339 -7.50 6.37 20.67
CA ILE A 339 -7.79 5.15 19.90
C ILE A 339 -6.50 4.38 19.58
N ILE A 340 -5.43 5.07 19.14
CA ILE A 340 -4.12 4.47 18.88
C ILE A 340 -3.59 3.80 20.15
N LYS A 341 -3.63 4.49 21.30
CA LYS A 341 -3.16 3.97 22.58
C LYS A 341 -3.97 2.76 23.06
N ALA A 342 -5.28 2.79 22.84
CA ALA A 342 -6.17 1.67 23.16
C ALA A 342 -5.79 0.42 22.33
N HIS A 343 -5.52 0.57 21.02
CA HIS A 343 -5.10 -0.51 20.14
C HIS A 343 -3.70 -1.05 20.53
N GLU A 344 -2.76 -0.19 20.92
CA GLU A 344 -1.46 -0.59 21.43
C GLU A 344 -1.61 -1.47 22.69
N THR A 345 -2.38 -0.97 23.69
CA THR A 345 -2.62 -1.67 24.95
C THR A 345 -3.31 -3.01 24.72
N TYR A 346 -4.33 -3.05 23.84
CA TYR A 346 -5.01 -4.28 23.46
C TYR A 346 -4.06 -5.29 22.82
N THR A 347 -3.26 -4.87 21.84
CA THR A 347 -2.39 -5.79 21.10
C THR A 347 -1.26 -6.33 21.98
N LYS A 348 -0.59 -5.47 22.76
CA LYS A 348 0.42 -5.90 23.75
C LYS A 348 -0.17 -6.83 24.80
N GLY A 349 -1.37 -6.51 25.29
CA GLY A 349 -2.11 -7.35 26.24
C GLY A 349 -2.51 -8.71 25.66
N LEU A 350 -2.86 -8.78 24.37
CA LEU A 350 -3.15 -10.02 23.67
C LEU A 350 -1.93 -10.95 23.64
N LEU A 351 -0.76 -10.41 23.30
CA LEU A 351 0.50 -11.17 23.32
C LEU A 351 0.84 -11.66 24.75
N TYR A 352 0.67 -10.80 25.75
CA TYR A 352 0.88 -11.14 27.15
C TYR A 352 -0.10 -12.23 27.62
N PHE A 353 -1.38 -12.13 27.26
CA PHE A 353 -2.42 -13.13 27.55
C PHE A 353 -2.01 -14.51 27.02
N PHE A 354 -1.56 -14.59 25.75
CA PHE A 354 -1.11 -15.86 25.17
C PHE A 354 0.08 -16.49 25.91
N GLY A 355 0.96 -15.68 26.50
CA GLY A 355 2.11 -16.16 27.24
C GLY A 355 1.84 -16.52 28.71
N HIS A 356 0.79 -15.96 29.34
CA HIS A 356 0.69 -15.97 30.81
C HIS A 356 -0.66 -16.42 31.36
N ASP A 357 -1.76 -16.28 30.60
CA ASP A 357 -3.08 -16.64 31.15
C ASP A 357 -3.23 -18.16 31.30
N PRO A 358 -3.66 -18.68 32.46
CA PRO A 358 -3.80 -20.11 32.71
C PRO A 358 -4.85 -20.81 31.83
N ARG A 359 -5.79 -20.08 31.24
CA ARG A 359 -6.79 -20.62 30.32
C ARG A 359 -6.21 -20.93 28.93
N VAL A 360 -5.04 -20.37 28.60
CA VAL A 360 -4.31 -20.72 27.37
C VAL A 360 -3.56 -22.04 27.61
N PRO A 361 -3.63 -23.03 26.71
CA PRO A 361 -2.91 -24.28 26.84
C PRO A 361 -1.39 -24.07 27.07
N ALA A 362 -0.78 -24.90 27.93
CA ALA A 362 0.61 -24.76 28.33
C ALA A 362 1.59 -24.73 27.15
N GLU A 363 1.32 -25.52 26.10
CA GLU A 363 2.13 -25.56 24.87
C GLU A 363 2.12 -24.23 24.10
N LEU A 364 0.92 -23.59 24.00
CA LEU A 364 0.79 -22.27 23.38
C LEU A 364 1.50 -21.20 24.21
N ARG A 365 1.35 -21.21 25.56
CA ARG A 365 2.05 -20.29 26.45
C ARG A 365 3.57 -20.42 26.26
N ALA A 366 4.09 -21.65 26.34
CA ALA A 366 5.51 -21.92 26.16
C ALA A 366 6.01 -21.49 24.75
N SER A 367 5.17 -21.60 23.73
CA SER A 367 5.49 -21.15 22.37
C SER A 367 5.56 -19.63 22.29
N MET A 368 4.63 -18.90 22.91
CA MET A 368 4.62 -17.44 22.92
C MET A 368 5.80 -16.86 23.69
N LEU A 369 6.17 -17.47 24.82
CA LEU A 369 7.30 -17.03 25.65
C LEU A 369 8.68 -17.16 24.99
N LYS A 370 8.77 -17.82 23.83
CA LYS A 370 10.00 -17.86 23.01
C LYS A 370 10.18 -16.60 22.16
N TRP A 371 9.23 -15.70 22.14
CA TRP A 371 9.22 -14.50 21.30
C TRP A 371 9.22 -13.23 22.14
N GLY A 372 9.84 -12.19 21.60
CA GLY A 372 9.85 -10.86 22.19
C GLY A 372 10.05 -9.78 21.14
N TYR A 373 10.07 -8.53 21.56
CA TYR A 373 10.29 -7.38 20.67
C TYR A 373 11.77 -7.33 20.27
N PRO A 374 12.09 -7.11 18.97
CA PRO A 374 13.49 -7.01 18.54
C PRO A 374 14.11 -5.70 19.00
N LYS A 375 15.31 -5.77 19.63
CA LYS A 375 16.04 -4.59 20.13
C LYS A 375 16.49 -3.64 19.02
N ASP A 376 16.66 -4.16 17.81
CA ASP A 376 17.15 -3.43 16.63
C ASP A 376 16.04 -2.86 15.76
N GLU A 377 14.76 -3.05 16.11
CA GLU A 377 13.62 -2.44 15.44
C GLU A 377 12.91 -1.44 16.35
N TYR A 378 12.45 -0.32 15.78
CA TYR A 378 11.65 0.70 16.47
C TYR A 378 12.27 1.21 17.78
N VAL A 379 13.59 1.38 17.80
CA VAL A 379 14.35 1.80 19.00
C VAL A 379 13.80 3.09 19.59
N GLU A 380 13.41 4.03 18.73
CA GLU A 380 12.86 5.34 19.12
C GLU A 380 11.46 5.27 19.77
N THR A 381 10.76 4.13 19.64
CA THR A 381 9.40 3.94 20.17
C THR A 381 9.30 2.76 21.13
N GLY A 382 10.43 2.39 21.77
CA GLY A 382 10.48 1.30 22.75
C GLY A 382 10.28 -0.09 22.14
N ASN A 383 10.83 -0.31 20.95
CA ASN A 383 10.79 -1.56 20.18
C ASN A 383 9.36 -1.99 19.77
N TRP A 384 8.44 -1.03 19.70
CA TRP A 384 7.07 -1.23 19.24
C TRP A 384 6.80 -0.41 17.97
N SER A 385 6.03 -0.98 17.03
CA SER A 385 5.65 -0.27 15.79
C SER A 385 5.04 1.10 16.11
N PRO A 386 5.53 2.17 15.50
CA PRO A 386 4.95 3.52 15.66
C PRO A 386 3.69 3.73 14.84
N GLN A 387 3.33 2.79 13.95
CA GLN A 387 2.26 2.94 12.98
C GLN A 387 1.10 1.97 13.26
N LEU A 388 -0.06 2.49 13.66
CA LEU A 388 -1.32 1.75 13.64
C LEU A 388 -1.70 1.49 12.18
N TYR A 389 -2.12 0.26 11.84
CA TYR A 389 -2.60 -0.06 10.52
C TYR A 389 -4.02 0.49 10.31
N ILE A 390 -4.06 1.70 9.78
CA ILE A 390 -5.29 2.37 9.37
C ILE A 390 -5.61 1.87 7.98
N ARG A 391 -6.37 0.76 7.90
CA ARG A 391 -6.70 0.10 6.63
C ARG A 391 -7.57 0.96 5.75
N GLU A 392 -8.42 1.76 6.35
CA GLU A 392 -9.36 2.64 5.68
C GLU A 392 -9.81 3.73 6.65
N ALA A 393 -9.79 4.98 6.21
CA ALA A 393 -10.38 6.10 6.93
C ALA A 393 -11.35 6.85 6.00
N ARG A 394 -11.01 8.07 5.57
CA ARG A 394 -11.76 8.78 4.55
C ARG A 394 -11.40 8.27 3.16
N ARG A 395 -12.37 8.17 2.28
CA ARG A 395 -12.18 7.90 0.85
C ARG A 395 -12.77 9.07 0.07
N MET A 396 -11.98 9.65 -0.85
CA MET A 396 -12.41 10.78 -1.66
C MET A 396 -13.66 10.42 -2.49
N VAL A 397 -14.57 11.37 -2.68
CA VAL A 397 -15.60 11.31 -3.72
C VAL A 397 -15.18 12.23 -4.86
N GLY A 398 -14.25 11.72 -5.68
CA GLY A 398 -13.55 12.47 -6.71
C GLY A 398 -14.28 12.59 -8.04
N SER A 399 -13.50 12.81 -9.08
CA SER A 399 -14.04 12.91 -10.46
C SER A 399 -14.50 11.58 -11.02
N TYR A 400 -13.94 10.49 -10.54
CA TYR A 400 -14.29 9.11 -10.88
C TYR A 400 -14.23 8.23 -9.63
N VAL A 401 -15.09 7.22 -9.51
CA VAL A 401 -15.11 6.28 -8.39
C VAL A 401 -14.78 4.88 -8.88
N MET A 402 -13.71 4.27 -8.35
CA MET A 402 -13.42 2.86 -8.57
C MET A 402 -14.41 1.98 -7.80
N THR A 403 -14.91 0.93 -8.42
CA THR A 403 -15.95 0.04 -7.88
C THR A 403 -15.57 -1.44 -8.01
N GLN A 404 -16.36 -2.34 -7.45
CA GLN A 404 -16.22 -3.79 -7.62
C GLN A 404 -16.14 -4.21 -9.09
N ALA A 405 -16.87 -3.55 -9.99
CA ALA A 405 -16.88 -3.89 -11.42
C ALA A 405 -15.49 -3.76 -12.07
N HIS A 406 -14.66 -2.84 -11.58
CA HIS A 406 -13.27 -2.70 -12.04
C HIS A 406 -12.39 -3.84 -11.53
N CYS A 407 -12.53 -4.24 -10.26
CA CYS A 407 -11.81 -5.37 -9.68
C CYS A 407 -12.16 -6.69 -10.37
N ASP A 408 -13.40 -6.82 -10.83
CA ASP A 408 -13.92 -7.96 -11.57
C ASP A 408 -13.57 -7.92 -13.08
N LEU A 409 -12.92 -6.85 -13.58
CA LEU A 409 -12.67 -6.59 -15.01
C LEU A 409 -13.95 -6.56 -15.87
N LYS A 410 -15.11 -6.30 -15.26
CA LYS A 410 -16.37 -6.05 -15.96
C LYS A 410 -16.41 -4.63 -16.54
N GLU A 411 -15.65 -3.72 -15.94
CA GLU A 411 -15.43 -2.36 -16.38
C GLU A 411 -13.93 -2.07 -16.40
N VAL A 412 -13.41 -1.55 -17.51
CA VAL A 412 -11.98 -1.25 -17.70
C VAL A 412 -11.80 0.18 -18.10
N VAL A 413 -11.05 0.94 -17.32
CA VAL A 413 -10.76 2.35 -17.58
C VAL A 413 -9.67 2.52 -18.65
N LYS A 414 -9.77 3.57 -19.47
CA LYS A 414 -8.77 3.88 -20.51
C LYS A 414 -7.68 4.82 -20.03
N ASP A 415 -7.94 5.60 -19.00
CA ASP A 415 -7.06 6.59 -18.39
C ASP A 415 -6.30 6.04 -17.18
N GLY A 416 -6.03 4.73 -17.17
CA GLY A 416 -5.31 4.05 -16.07
C GLY A 416 -3.89 4.58 -15.88
N VAL A 417 -3.54 4.93 -14.65
CA VAL A 417 -2.23 5.49 -14.27
C VAL A 417 -1.48 4.65 -13.22
N GLY A 418 -2.01 3.51 -12.91
CA GLY A 418 -1.49 2.47 -12.05
C GLY A 418 -2.39 1.25 -12.17
N MET A 419 -2.01 0.17 -11.51
CA MET A 419 -2.79 -1.07 -11.45
C MET A 419 -2.87 -1.57 -10.02
N ALA A 420 -3.93 -2.35 -9.72
CA ALA A 420 -4.02 -3.20 -8.54
C ALA A 420 -4.40 -4.63 -8.95
N ALA A 421 -4.15 -5.59 -8.05
CA ALA A 421 -4.41 -7.01 -8.31
C ALA A 421 -4.66 -7.81 -7.03
N TYR A 422 -4.74 -7.14 -5.88
CA TYR A 422 -5.02 -7.83 -4.62
C TYR A 422 -6.49 -8.23 -4.56
N GLN A 423 -6.82 -9.19 -3.71
CA GLN A 423 -8.22 -9.52 -3.45
C GLN A 423 -8.97 -8.32 -2.86
N MET A 424 -10.27 -8.26 -3.08
CA MET A 424 -11.16 -7.35 -2.35
C MET A 424 -11.20 -7.83 -0.90
N ASP A 425 -10.54 -7.09 -0.01
CA ASP A 425 -10.24 -7.48 1.35
C ASP A 425 -10.78 -6.43 2.32
N SER A 426 -11.81 -6.80 3.05
CA SER A 426 -12.34 -6.05 4.18
C SER A 426 -12.21 -6.87 5.45
N HIS A 427 -11.64 -6.29 6.49
CA HIS A 427 -11.59 -6.91 7.81
C HIS A 427 -12.93 -6.76 8.54
N ASN A 428 -13.14 -7.60 9.56
CA ASN A 428 -14.34 -7.53 10.39
C ASN A 428 -14.61 -6.11 10.89
N ILE A 429 -15.85 -5.67 10.81
CA ILE A 429 -16.30 -4.32 11.14
C ILE A 429 -16.86 -4.26 12.55
N GLN A 430 -17.67 -5.24 12.92
CA GLN A 430 -18.26 -5.35 14.26
C GLN A 430 -18.37 -6.79 14.69
N ARG A 431 -18.50 -6.99 16.01
CA ARG A 431 -18.88 -8.26 16.61
C ARG A 431 -20.22 -8.09 17.28
N ILE A 432 -21.17 -8.92 16.94
CA ILE A 432 -22.59 -8.80 17.34
C ILE A 432 -23.15 -10.14 17.80
N VAL A 433 -24.36 -10.11 18.36
CA VAL A 433 -25.09 -11.32 18.71
C VAL A 433 -25.95 -11.76 17.53
N VAL A 434 -25.74 -12.97 17.04
CA VAL A 434 -26.60 -13.60 16.01
C VAL A 434 -27.03 -14.96 16.52
N ASN A 435 -28.35 -15.20 16.61
CA ASN A 435 -28.94 -16.43 17.13
C ASN A 435 -28.37 -16.84 18.50
N GLY A 436 -28.18 -15.87 19.41
CA GLY A 436 -27.66 -16.10 20.76
C GLY A 436 -26.14 -16.34 20.83
N MET A 437 -25.42 -16.25 19.74
CA MET A 437 -23.96 -16.50 19.64
C MET A 437 -23.21 -15.23 19.23
N ALA A 438 -21.97 -15.10 19.67
CA ALA A 438 -21.08 -14.04 19.19
C ALA A 438 -20.65 -14.34 17.75
N LYS A 439 -20.83 -13.39 16.86
CA LYS A 439 -20.41 -13.45 15.46
C LYS A 439 -19.70 -12.18 15.02
N ASN A 440 -18.68 -12.33 14.18
CA ASN A 440 -18.03 -11.22 13.50
C ASN A 440 -18.77 -10.90 12.20
N GLU A 441 -18.92 -9.64 11.89
CA GLU A 441 -19.57 -9.13 10.68
C GLU A 441 -18.65 -8.17 9.94
N GLY A 442 -18.65 -8.19 8.61
CA GLY A 442 -17.97 -7.26 7.72
C GLY A 442 -16.71 -7.81 7.05
N ASN A 443 -16.28 -9.04 7.36
CA ASN A 443 -15.15 -9.65 6.65
C ASN A 443 -15.54 -9.98 5.21
N VAL A 444 -14.69 -9.57 4.26
CA VAL A 444 -14.79 -9.93 2.84
C VAL A 444 -13.41 -10.31 2.34
N GLU A 445 -13.30 -11.46 1.69
CA GLU A 445 -12.08 -11.98 1.06
C GLU A 445 -12.44 -12.59 -0.29
N VAL A 446 -12.54 -11.74 -1.33
CA VAL A 446 -12.94 -12.14 -2.66
C VAL A 446 -11.85 -11.75 -3.65
N SER A 447 -11.32 -12.74 -4.40
CA SER A 447 -10.24 -12.52 -5.37
C SER A 447 -10.68 -11.56 -6.48
N ALA A 448 -9.84 -10.59 -6.82
CA ALA A 448 -9.96 -9.84 -8.06
C ALA A 448 -9.77 -10.77 -9.29
N SER A 449 -10.33 -10.37 -10.43
CA SER A 449 -10.23 -11.18 -11.66
C SER A 449 -8.86 -11.14 -12.34
N GLY A 450 -7.97 -10.27 -11.89
CA GLY A 450 -6.59 -10.11 -12.39
C GLY A 450 -6.09 -8.71 -12.12
N PRO A 451 -4.92 -8.34 -12.65
CA PRO A 451 -4.48 -6.94 -12.63
C PRO A 451 -5.47 -6.06 -13.38
N TYR A 452 -5.93 -4.99 -12.74
CA TYR A 452 -6.87 -4.03 -13.33
C TYR A 452 -6.34 -2.61 -13.22
N PRO A 453 -6.59 -1.73 -14.21
CA PRO A 453 -6.11 -0.36 -14.19
C PRO A 453 -6.92 0.51 -13.22
N ILE A 454 -6.23 1.47 -12.58
CA ILE A 454 -6.81 2.47 -11.70
C ILE A 454 -6.91 3.79 -12.45
N ALA A 455 -8.12 4.35 -12.53
CA ALA A 455 -8.42 5.57 -13.26
C ALA A 455 -7.68 6.79 -12.68
N TYR A 456 -7.15 7.65 -13.54
CA TYR A 456 -6.61 8.95 -13.12
C TYR A 456 -7.66 9.79 -12.38
N GLY A 457 -8.90 9.77 -12.87
CA GLY A 457 -10.01 10.48 -12.24
C GLY A 457 -10.27 10.11 -10.79
N SER A 458 -9.83 8.93 -10.33
CA SER A 458 -9.94 8.51 -8.92
C SER A 458 -8.90 9.18 -8.00
N LEU A 459 -7.85 9.79 -8.55
CA LEU A 459 -6.80 10.47 -7.80
C LEU A 459 -7.05 11.97 -7.65
N VAL A 460 -8.03 12.53 -8.35
CA VAL A 460 -8.29 13.98 -8.39
C VAL A 460 -9.68 14.32 -7.88
N PRO A 461 -9.82 15.40 -7.10
CA PRO A 461 -11.12 15.94 -6.67
C PRO A 461 -11.99 16.33 -7.86
N LYS A 462 -13.27 16.56 -7.62
CA LYS A 462 -14.12 17.30 -8.59
C LYS A 462 -13.54 18.70 -8.80
N GLU A 463 -13.44 19.15 -10.05
CA GLU A 463 -12.81 20.42 -10.41
C GLU A 463 -13.42 21.62 -9.67
N LYS A 464 -14.73 21.60 -9.45
CA LYS A 464 -15.46 22.62 -8.68
C LYS A 464 -15.07 22.67 -7.18
N GLU A 465 -14.42 21.62 -6.66
CA GLU A 465 -14.02 21.52 -5.26
C GLU A 465 -12.55 21.89 -5.07
N CYS A 466 -11.64 21.30 -5.85
CA CYS A 466 -10.22 21.61 -5.73
C CYS A 466 -9.46 21.34 -7.05
N THR A 467 -8.66 22.31 -7.49
CA THR A 467 -7.96 22.28 -8.80
C THR A 467 -6.48 21.96 -8.72
N ASN A 468 -5.89 21.89 -7.52
CA ASN A 468 -4.46 21.70 -7.33
C ASN A 468 -4.11 20.69 -6.22
N LEU A 469 -4.97 19.68 -6.02
CA LEU A 469 -4.78 18.59 -5.07
C LEU A 469 -4.85 17.24 -5.77
N LEU A 470 -3.95 16.31 -5.39
CA LEU A 470 -4.03 14.89 -5.75
C LEU A 470 -4.04 14.03 -4.47
N VAL A 471 -4.77 12.91 -4.50
CA VAL A 471 -5.02 12.06 -3.33
C VAL A 471 -4.78 10.60 -3.71
N PRO A 472 -3.53 10.12 -3.75
CA PRO A 472 -3.20 8.76 -4.17
C PRO A 472 -3.46 7.66 -3.12
N VAL A 473 -3.61 8.02 -1.83
CA VAL A 473 -3.84 7.07 -0.74
C VAL A 473 -5.32 6.98 -0.38
N CYS A 474 -5.93 8.07 0.05
CA CYS A 474 -7.37 8.15 0.32
C CYS A 474 -8.17 8.42 -0.97
N LEU A 475 -7.85 7.69 -2.05
CA LEU A 475 -8.41 7.90 -3.38
C LEU A 475 -9.91 7.60 -3.46
N SER A 476 -10.50 7.94 -4.59
CA SER A 476 -11.93 7.78 -4.84
C SER A 476 -12.25 6.34 -5.27
N ALA A 477 -12.75 5.56 -4.32
CA ALA A 477 -13.15 4.16 -4.50
C ALA A 477 -14.26 3.80 -3.52
N THR A 478 -15.10 2.81 -3.86
CA THR A 478 -16.02 2.18 -2.90
C THR A 478 -15.24 1.43 -1.83
N HIS A 479 -15.87 1.12 -0.70
CA HIS A 479 -15.24 0.34 0.37
C HIS A 479 -14.61 -0.97 -0.18
N ILE A 480 -15.33 -1.71 -1.01
CA ILE A 480 -14.87 -2.98 -1.56
C ILE A 480 -13.74 -2.81 -2.56
N ALA A 481 -13.84 -1.86 -3.50
CA ALA A 481 -12.75 -1.61 -4.44
C ALA A 481 -11.50 -1.08 -3.72
N TYR A 482 -11.68 -0.23 -2.70
CA TYR A 482 -10.58 0.25 -1.87
C TYR A 482 -9.87 -0.90 -1.15
N GLY A 483 -10.60 -1.92 -0.69
CA GLY A 483 -10.04 -3.13 -0.08
C GLY A 483 -9.00 -3.84 -0.96
N SER A 484 -9.14 -3.77 -2.29
CA SER A 484 -8.17 -4.29 -3.26
C SER A 484 -7.04 -3.31 -3.60
N ILE A 485 -7.33 -2.00 -3.59
CA ILE A 485 -6.38 -0.95 -4.01
C ILE A 485 -5.41 -0.56 -2.89
N ARG A 486 -5.82 -0.61 -1.63
CA ARG A 486 -5.13 -0.08 -0.43
C ARG A 486 -3.80 -0.75 -0.06
N MET A 487 -3.12 -1.36 -1.00
CA MET A 487 -1.83 -2.02 -0.77
C MET A 487 -0.68 -1.02 -0.88
N GLU A 488 0.28 -1.08 0.04
CA GLU A 488 1.42 -0.17 0.10
C GLU A 488 2.18 -0.04 -1.25
N PRO A 489 2.48 -1.15 -1.97
CA PRO A 489 3.13 -1.02 -3.28
C PRO A 489 2.26 -0.30 -4.32
N VAL A 490 0.94 -0.44 -4.26
CA VAL A 490 0.00 0.27 -5.14
C VAL A 490 -0.02 1.76 -4.81
N PHE A 491 -0.05 2.12 -3.53
CA PHE A 491 0.03 3.52 -3.11
C PHE A 491 1.31 4.21 -3.62
N MET A 492 2.46 3.51 -3.62
CA MET A 492 3.69 4.04 -4.19
C MET A 492 3.58 4.28 -5.70
N VAL A 493 2.94 3.37 -6.47
CA VAL A 493 2.68 3.55 -7.91
C VAL A 493 1.79 4.77 -8.15
N LEU A 494 0.69 4.89 -7.42
CA LEU A 494 -0.26 6.00 -7.58
C LEU A 494 0.35 7.34 -7.14
N ALA A 495 1.20 7.34 -6.14
CA ALA A 495 1.91 8.52 -5.67
C ALA A 495 2.95 9.01 -6.69
N GLN A 496 3.66 8.10 -7.36
CA GLN A 496 4.52 8.46 -8.51
C GLN A 496 3.69 9.10 -9.61
N SER A 497 2.58 8.50 -10.00
CA SER A 497 1.68 9.01 -11.02
C SER A 497 1.13 10.38 -10.66
N SER A 498 0.73 10.57 -9.41
CA SER A 498 0.26 11.86 -8.87
C SER A 498 1.35 12.94 -8.93
N ALA A 499 2.59 12.59 -8.60
CA ALA A 499 3.70 13.55 -8.66
C ALA A 499 4.06 13.95 -10.09
N VAL A 500 4.07 13.01 -11.05
CA VAL A 500 4.25 13.33 -12.48
C VAL A 500 3.11 14.23 -12.97
N ALA A 501 1.86 13.93 -12.60
CA ALA A 501 0.70 14.75 -12.93
C ALA A 501 0.79 16.17 -12.34
N ALA A 502 1.20 16.31 -11.08
CA ALA A 502 1.41 17.61 -10.43
C ALA A 502 2.45 18.44 -11.18
N VAL A 503 3.57 17.84 -11.58
CA VAL A 503 4.62 18.53 -12.37
C VAL A 503 4.09 18.96 -13.73
N MET A 504 3.36 18.07 -14.43
CA MET A 504 2.74 18.41 -15.73
C MET A 504 1.73 19.54 -15.60
N ALA A 505 0.93 19.56 -14.55
CA ALA A 505 -0.03 20.63 -14.27
C ALA A 505 0.67 21.98 -14.03
N ILE A 506 1.77 22.00 -13.25
CA ILE A 506 2.60 23.20 -13.04
C ILE A 506 3.16 23.71 -14.37
N ASP A 507 3.78 22.83 -15.16
CA ASP A 507 4.45 23.21 -16.40
C ASP A 507 3.50 23.70 -17.48
N SER A 508 2.30 23.12 -17.54
CA SER A 508 1.25 23.53 -18.49
C SER A 508 0.34 24.64 -17.95
N LYS A 509 0.49 25.04 -16.68
CA LYS A 509 -0.38 26.03 -15.98
C LYS A 509 -1.85 25.63 -16.02
N LYS A 510 -2.14 24.34 -15.83
CA LYS A 510 -3.48 23.75 -15.85
C LYS A 510 -3.87 23.24 -14.47
N SER A 511 -5.19 23.02 -14.27
CA SER A 511 -5.67 22.25 -13.13
C SER A 511 -5.26 20.78 -13.27
N VAL A 512 -5.24 20.05 -12.14
CA VAL A 512 -4.94 18.60 -12.16
C VAL A 512 -5.96 17.82 -12.98
N GLN A 513 -7.19 18.32 -13.15
CA GLN A 513 -8.22 17.69 -13.96
C GLN A 513 -8.03 17.90 -15.47
N GLN A 514 -7.23 18.89 -15.87
CA GLN A 514 -7.07 19.30 -17.28
C GLN A 514 -5.73 18.87 -17.89
N ILE A 515 -4.94 18.04 -17.20
CA ILE A 515 -3.71 17.51 -17.78
C ILE A 515 -4.00 16.49 -18.90
N ASP A 516 -3.03 16.31 -19.77
CA ASP A 516 -3.09 15.30 -20.82
C ASP A 516 -2.69 13.93 -20.23
N VAL A 517 -3.69 13.09 -19.90
CA VAL A 517 -3.45 11.78 -19.27
C VAL A 517 -2.70 10.83 -20.19
N ALA A 518 -2.87 10.92 -21.52
CA ALA A 518 -2.09 10.10 -22.46
C ALA A 518 -0.59 10.42 -22.40
N LYS A 519 -0.24 11.71 -22.24
CA LYS A 519 1.17 12.10 -22.00
C LYS A 519 1.68 11.64 -20.64
N LEU A 520 0.83 11.66 -19.61
CA LEU A 520 1.18 11.10 -18.29
C LEU A 520 1.50 9.61 -18.42
N GLN A 521 0.63 8.82 -19.04
CA GLN A 521 0.84 7.39 -19.29
C GLN A 521 2.13 7.14 -20.08
N ALA A 522 2.36 7.91 -21.15
CA ALA A 522 3.58 7.81 -21.94
C ALA A 522 4.84 8.10 -21.10
N LYS A 523 4.81 9.14 -20.25
CA LYS A 523 5.94 9.49 -19.37
C LYS A 523 6.24 8.37 -18.36
N LEU A 524 5.21 7.82 -17.71
CA LEU A 524 5.35 6.71 -16.76
C LEU A 524 5.95 5.46 -17.43
N LYS A 525 5.61 5.21 -18.69
CA LYS A 525 6.12 4.06 -19.46
C LYS A 525 7.57 4.29 -19.95
N THR A 526 7.90 5.48 -20.44
CA THR A 526 9.19 5.76 -21.09
C THR A 526 10.29 6.17 -20.12
N ASP A 527 9.94 6.66 -18.93
CA ASP A 527 10.88 7.07 -17.89
C ASP A 527 10.36 6.65 -16.49
N PRO A 528 10.18 5.33 -16.26
CA PRO A 528 9.53 4.81 -15.05
C PRO A 528 10.30 5.11 -13.76
N LEU A 529 11.60 5.37 -13.83
CA LEU A 529 12.45 5.69 -12.68
C LEU A 529 12.81 7.18 -12.57
N VAL A 530 12.25 8.01 -13.44
CA VAL A 530 12.47 9.48 -13.49
C VAL A 530 13.96 9.83 -13.52
N ASN A 531 14.75 9.06 -14.26
CA ASN A 531 16.20 9.18 -14.33
C ASN A 531 16.74 9.34 -15.76
N GLY A 532 15.85 9.38 -16.76
CA GLY A 532 16.16 9.54 -18.17
C GLY A 532 16.93 8.35 -18.80
N LYS A 533 17.07 7.23 -18.10
CA LYS A 533 17.73 6.03 -18.61
C LYS A 533 16.76 5.19 -19.43
N THR A 534 17.33 4.35 -20.30
CA THR A 534 16.56 3.35 -21.04
C THR A 534 15.83 2.42 -20.06
N PRO A 535 14.49 2.29 -20.15
CA PRO A 535 13.74 1.40 -19.28
C PRO A 535 14.07 -0.06 -19.58
N GLU A 536 13.77 -0.93 -18.63
CA GLU A 536 13.76 -2.37 -18.84
C GLU A 536 12.67 -2.76 -19.85
N ILE A 537 12.87 -3.90 -20.52
CA ILE A 537 11.94 -4.44 -21.51
C ILE A 537 11.35 -5.73 -20.94
N LEU A 538 10.06 -5.70 -20.67
CA LEU A 538 9.29 -6.87 -20.30
C LEU A 538 8.65 -7.45 -21.58
N VAL A 539 8.71 -8.77 -21.76
CA VAL A 539 7.96 -9.51 -22.77
C VAL A 539 7.14 -10.55 -22.03
N ASP A 540 5.82 -10.38 -22.02
CA ASP A 540 4.84 -11.25 -21.38
C ASP A 540 4.30 -12.29 -22.36
N ASN A 541 3.82 -13.44 -21.87
CA ASN A 541 3.28 -14.50 -22.75
C ASN A 541 2.07 -14.06 -23.60
N GLU A 542 1.37 -12.98 -23.22
CA GLU A 542 0.26 -12.42 -23.98
C GLU A 542 0.69 -11.40 -25.06
N ASP A 543 1.97 -11.04 -25.11
CA ASP A 543 2.48 -10.05 -26.05
C ASP A 543 2.54 -10.62 -27.49
N SER A 544 2.28 -9.76 -28.47
CA SER A 544 2.27 -10.11 -29.90
C SER A 544 3.63 -10.56 -30.47
N ASN A 545 4.71 -10.33 -29.75
CA ASN A 545 6.08 -10.72 -30.06
C ASN A 545 6.52 -12.03 -29.38
N VAL A 546 5.55 -12.81 -28.89
CA VAL A 546 5.74 -14.17 -28.40
C VAL A 546 5.24 -15.17 -29.45
N SER A 547 6.01 -16.21 -29.72
CA SER A 547 5.61 -17.32 -30.60
C SER A 547 5.56 -18.65 -29.85
N ILE A 548 4.49 -19.41 -30.06
CA ILE A 548 4.21 -20.65 -29.37
C ILE A 548 4.23 -21.81 -30.39
N LYS A 549 4.97 -22.87 -30.07
CA LYS A 549 4.97 -24.13 -30.82
C LYS A 549 4.72 -25.29 -29.89
N GLY A 550 3.91 -26.26 -30.32
CA GLY A 550 3.53 -27.40 -29.49
C GLY A 550 2.30 -27.16 -28.62
N ASN A 551 2.09 -28.03 -27.63
CA ASN A 551 0.87 -28.03 -26.81
C ASN A 551 1.06 -27.29 -25.48
N TRP A 552 0.83 -25.99 -25.49
CA TRP A 552 0.84 -25.13 -24.30
C TRP A 552 -0.59 -24.69 -23.99
N GLN A 553 -0.96 -24.72 -22.71
CA GLN A 553 -2.28 -24.30 -22.25
C GLN A 553 -2.16 -23.01 -21.44
N PRO A 554 -3.01 -22.00 -21.71
CA PRO A 554 -3.05 -20.80 -20.91
C PRO A 554 -3.66 -21.08 -19.51
N VAL A 555 -2.97 -20.66 -18.48
CA VAL A 555 -3.40 -20.72 -17.08
C VAL A 555 -3.69 -19.30 -16.61
N LYS A 556 -4.93 -19.02 -16.30
CA LYS A 556 -5.36 -17.75 -15.73
C LYS A 556 -5.04 -17.74 -14.24
N LYS A 557 -4.47 -16.66 -13.73
CA LYS A 557 -4.01 -16.46 -12.34
C LYS A 557 -2.75 -17.27 -11.98
N GLY A 558 -1.99 -16.74 -11.07
CA GLY A 558 -0.76 -17.35 -10.55
C GLY A 558 0.49 -17.12 -11.40
N GLY A 559 0.40 -16.36 -12.50
CA GLY A 559 1.53 -15.88 -13.28
C GLY A 559 2.11 -14.56 -12.79
N TYR A 560 3.07 -14.05 -13.55
CA TYR A 560 3.58 -12.69 -13.44
C TYR A 560 2.52 -11.68 -13.85
N GLY A 561 1.98 -11.89 -15.06
CA GLY A 561 0.92 -11.10 -15.68
C GLY A 561 -0.48 -11.70 -15.45
N PRO A 562 -1.42 -11.41 -16.36
CA PRO A 562 -2.80 -11.92 -16.29
C PRO A 562 -2.90 -13.43 -16.44
N SER A 563 -1.97 -14.06 -17.19
CA SER A 563 -1.92 -15.49 -17.43
C SER A 563 -0.46 -15.97 -17.58
N PHE A 564 -0.27 -17.26 -17.67
CA PHE A 564 0.96 -17.89 -18.14
C PHE A 564 0.64 -19.13 -18.95
N LEU A 565 1.62 -19.66 -19.70
CA LEU A 565 1.51 -20.88 -20.46
C LEU A 565 2.11 -22.05 -19.67
N ALA A 566 1.44 -23.19 -19.65
CA ALA A 566 1.96 -24.41 -19.03
C ALA A 566 1.75 -25.63 -19.92
N THR A 567 2.67 -26.60 -19.81
CA THR A 567 2.48 -27.92 -20.41
C THR A 567 1.75 -28.85 -19.44
N SER A 568 1.31 -30.04 -19.92
CA SER A 568 0.76 -31.07 -19.04
C SER A 568 1.81 -31.59 -18.05
N GLU A 569 1.36 -32.12 -16.92
CA GLU A 569 2.20 -32.75 -15.89
C GLU A 569 3.08 -33.90 -16.38
N SER A 570 2.70 -34.52 -17.49
CA SER A 570 3.46 -35.65 -18.09
C SER A 570 4.64 -35.19 -18.95
N GLY A 571 4.75 -33.92 -19.27
CA GLY A 571 5.79 -33.37 -20.17
C GLY A 571 5.71 -33.93 -21.62
N GLN A 572 4.73 -34.79 -21.91
CA GLN A 572 4.56 -35.39 -23.23
C GLN A 572 4.00 -34.38 -24.24
N ASN A 573 4.52 -34.41 -25.48
CA ASN A 573 4.18 -33.45 -26.54
C ASN A 573 4.60 -32.02 -26.24
N GLY A 574 5.74 -31.85 -25.60
CA GLY A 574 6.35 -30.55 -25.34
C GLY A 574 6.58 -29.75 -26.63
N GLY A 575 6.79 -28.51 -26.47
CA GLY A 575 7.08 -27.57 -27.55
C GLY A 575 7.91 -26.40 -26.98
N THR A 576 7.87 -25.27 -27.65
CA THR A 576 8.68 -24.12 -27.28
C THR A 576 7.85 -22.84 -27.25
N VAL A 577 8.19 -21.96 -26.32
CA VAL A 577 7.70 -20.57 -26.28
C VAL A 577 8.89 -19.64 -26.46
N THR A 578 8.81 -18.76 -27.45
CA THR A 578 9.91 -17.82 -27.80
C THR A 578 9.48 -16.39 -27.54
N PHE A 579 10.22 -15.71 -26.68
CA PHE A 579 10.02 -14.31 -26.30
C PHE A 579 11.03 -13.43 -27.05
N THR A 580 10.54 -12.47 -27.84
CA THR A 580 11.37 -11.64 -28.71
C THR A 580 11.28 -10.17 -28.28
N PRO A 581 12.29 -9.62 -27.58
CA PRO A 581 12.27 -8.21 -27.19
C PRO A 581 12.47 -7.29 -28.39
N GLU A 582 11.97 -6.06 -28.32
CA GLU A 582 12.36 -4.98 -29.19
C GLU A 582 13.41 -4.09 -28.51
N ILE A 583 14.68 -4.36 -28.81
CA ILE A 583 15.81 -3.64 -28.20
C ILE A 583 15.94 -2.24 -28.81
N ALA A 584 15.60 -1.22 -28.03
CA ALA A 584 15.69 0.18 -28.48
C ALA A 584 17.14 0.69 -28.60
N ALA A 585 18.00 0.34 -27.65
CA ALA A 585 19.41 0.71 -27.59
C ALA A 585 20.27 -0.55 -27.48
N PRO A 586 21.27 -0.76 -28.39
CA PRO A 586 22.17 -1.91 -28.29
C PRO A 586 23.04 -1.81 -27.05
N GLY A 587 23.41 -2.95 -26.46
CA GLY A 587 24.25 -2.97 -25.25
C GLY A 587 24.15 -4.23 -24.44
N ASN A 588 24.71 -4.17 -23.24
CA ASN A 588 24.63 -5.27 -22.29
C ASN A 588 23.31 -5.22 -21.53
N TYR A 589 22.65 -6.36 -21.42
CA TYR A 589 21.41 -6.56 -20.67
C TYR A 589 21.53 -7.75 -19.74
N GLN A 590 21.06 -7.61 -18.51
CA GLN A 590 20.78 -8.72 -17.61
C GLN A 590 19.44 -9.32 -18.01
N VAL A 591 19.38 -10.62 -18.23
CA VAL A 591 18.17 -11.32 -18.69
C VAL A 591 17.63 -12.17 -17.56
N TYR A 592 16.33 -12.05 -17.31
CA TYR A 592 15.61 -12.82 -16.30
C TYR A 592 14.40 -13.51 -16.93
N VAL A 593 14.08 -14.73 -16.46
CA VAL A 593 12.85 -15.45 -16.79
C VAL A 593 12.03 -15.61 -15.53
N TYR A 594 10.73 -15.33 -15.61
CA TYR A 594 9.80 -15.55 -14.51
C TYR A 594 9.25 -16.97 -14.54
N PHE A 595 9.40 -17.67 -13.42
CA PHE A 595 8.87 -19.01 -13.25
C PHE A 595 7.75 -18.98 -12.21
N PRO A 596 6.47 -19.11 -12.64
CA PRO A 596 5.33 -19.27 -11.75
C PRO A 596 5.34 -20.64 -11.07
N LYS A 597 4.65 -20.74 -9.92
CA LYS A 597 4.42 -22.01 -9.25
C LYS A 597 3.50 -22.89 -10.09
N VAL A 598 3.93 -24.10 -10.39
CA VAL A 598 3.13 -25.12 -11.08
C VAL A 598 3.10 -26.41 -10.27
N ALA A 599 2.05 -27.22 -10.46
CA ALA A 599 1.99 -28.56 -9.88
C ALA A 599 2.97 -29.48 -10.62
N LYS A 600 3.69 -30.31 -9.86
CA LYS A 600 4.65 -31.29 -10.41
C LYS A 600 5.59 -30.67 -11.46
N PRO A 601 6.38 -29.67 -11.10
CA PRO A 601 7.30 -29.00 -12.03
C PRO A 601 8.33 -29.99 -12.59
N ALA A 602 8.81 -29.70 -13.80
CA ALA A 602 9.96 -30.41 -14.37
C ALA A 602 11.20 -30.12 -13.52
N SER A 603 11.99 -31.15 -13.22
CA SER A 603 13.23 -31.01 -12.43
C SER A 603 14.28 -30.12 -13.12
N GLU A 604 14.21 -30.03 -14.45
CA GLU A 604 15.09 -29.24 -15.30
C GLU A 604 14.29 -28.56 -16.42
N ILE A 605 14.53 -27.28 -16.63
CA ILE A 605 13.92 -26.46 -17.69
C ILE A 605 15.02 -25.99 -18.63
N LYS A 606 14.88 -26.21 -19.94
CA LYS A 606 15.86 -25.86 -20.96
C LYS A 606 15.51 -24.51 -21.58
N LEU A 607 16.48 -23.60 -21.57
CA LEU A 607 16.40 -22.31 -22.22
C LEU A 607 17.42 -22.21 -23.36
N LEU A 608 17.04 -21.54 -24.45
CA LEU A 608 17.96 -21.12 -25.51
C LEU A 608 17.88 -19.60 -25.61
N VAL A 609 18.98 -18.91 -25.29
CA VAL A 609 19.11 -17.47 -25.47
C VAL A 609 19.84 -17.19 -26.78
N LYS A 610 19.19 -16.39 -27.64
CA LYS A 610 19.80 -15.85 -28.87
C LYS A 610 20.12 -14.38 -28.65
N ALA A 611 21.38 -14.00 -28.80
CA ALA A 611 21.89 -12.64 -28.70
C ALA A 611 22.52 -12.23 -30.05
N GLY A 612 21.68 -11.75 -30.98
CA GLY A 612 22.08 -11.52 -32.37
C GLY A 612 22.47 -12.82 -33.10
N SER A 613 23.74 -13.01 -33.42
CA SER A 613 24.29 -14.24 -34.03
C SER A 613 24.70 -15.31 -33.01
N GLU A 614 24.89 -14.94 -31.75
CA GLU A 614 25.32 -15.86 -30.71
C GLU A 614 24.12 -16.58 -30.08
N THR A 615 24.34 -17.85 -29.75
CA THR A 615 23.32 -18.67 -29.05
C THR A 615 23.94 -19.33 -27.83
N LYS A 616 23.17 -19.40 -26.73
CA LYS A 616 23.57 -20.06 -25.48
C LYS A 616 22.45 -20.95 -24.94
N ASN A 617 22.75 -22.23 -24.73
CA ASN A 617 21.87 -23.15 -24.03
C ASN A 617 22.10 -23.00 -22.52
N ILE A 618 21.01 -22.97 -21.75
CA ILE A 618 21.03 -22.82 -20.30
C ILE A 618 20.03 -23.81 -19.71
N SER A 619 20.47 -24.49 -18.67
CA SER A 619 19.65 -25.42 -17.89
C SER A 619 19.31 -24.79 -16.55
N VAL A 620 18.04 -24.72 -16.23
CA VAL A 620 17.52 -24.18 -14.97
C VAL A 620 16.98 -25.34 -14.15
N LEU A 621 17.53 -25.56 -12.96
CA LEU A 621 17.02 -26.60 -12.05
C LEU A 621 15.88 -26.04 -11.21
N GLU A 622 14.81 -26.80 -11.06
CA GLU A 622 13.63 -26.42 -10.25
C GLU A 622 14.03 -25.98 -8.82
N LYS A 623 14.94 -26.69 -8.18
CA LYS A 623 15.44 -26.38 -6.84
C LYS A 623 16.10 -24.99 -6.69
N ASP A 624 16.54 -24.40 -7.82
CA ASP A 624 17.18 -23.07 -7.84
C ASP A 624 16.14 -21.93 -7.96
N ILE A 625 14.86 -22.28 -8.16
CA ILE A 625 13.72 -21.36 -8.23
C ILE A 625 13.07 -21.26 -6.84
N VAL A 626 13.52 -20.30 -6.03
CA VAL A 626 13.02 -20.14 -4.65
C VAL A 626 11.99 -19.01 -4.59
N VAL A 627 10.72 -19.38 -4.45
CA VAL A 627 9.61 -18.42 -4.37
C VAL A 627 9.34 -18.03 -2.92
N GLU A 628 9.43 -16.75 -2.60
CA GLU A 628 9.23 -16.21 -1.25
C GLU A 628 8.00 -15.30 -1.14
N GLY A 629 7.49 -15.20 0.09
CA GLY A 629 6.38 -14.32 0.42
C GLY A 629 5.06 -14.71 -0.25
N GLN A 630 4.21 -13.73 -0.52
CA GLN A 630 2.92 -13.90 -1.21
C GLN A 630 3.04 -13.84 -2.74
N THR A 631 4.22 -14.10 -3.29
CA THR A 631 4.43 -14.01 -4.74
C THR A 631 4.00 -15.30 -5.45
N SER A 632 3.54 -15.16 -6.70
CA SER A 632 3.09 -16.28 -7.53
C SER A 632 4.24 -17.09 -8.14
N GLY A 633 5.44 -16.51 -8.20
CA GLY A 633 6.62 -17.11 -8.80
C GLY A 633 7.84 -16.24 -8.56
N GLU A 634 8.96 -16.55 -9.21
CA GLU A 634 10.22 -15.84 -9.01
C GLU A 634 10.98 -15.59 -10.31
N TRP A 635 11.73 -14.49 -10.35
CA TRP A 635 12.67 -14.17 -11.41
C TRP A 635 13.95 -14.98 -11.27
N TYR A 636 14.28 -15.77 -12.30
CA TYR A 636 15.54 -16.48 -12.40
C TYR A 636 16.51 -15.70 -13.29
N HIS A 637 17.69 -15.39 -12.80
CA HIS A 637 18.73 -14.70 -13.56
C HIS A 637 19.41 -15.65 -14.57
N VAL A 638 19.14 -15.44 -15.84
CA VAL A 638 19.65 -16.26 -16.94
C VAL A 638 21.10 -15.92 -17.31
N GLY A 639 21.46 -14.65 -17.20
CA GLY A 639 22.80 -14.17 -17.46
C GLY A 639 22.84 -12.78 -18.08
N LYS A 640 24.06 -12.35 -18.42
CA LYS A 640 24.35 -11.08 -19.10
C LYS A 640 24.65 -11.34 -20.57
N PHE A 641 24.02 -10.58 -21.48
CA PHE A 641 24.13 -10.73 -22.91
C PHE A 641 24.30 -9.37 -23.59
N ASN A 642 25.11 -9.30 -24.65
CA ASN A 642 25.20 -8.13 -25.51
C ASN A 642 24.12 -8.24 -26.60
N LEU A 643 23.08 -7.38 -26.52
CA LEU A 643 21.92 -7.45 -27.40
C LEU A 643 22.01 -6.35 -28.47
N PRO A 644 21.90 -6.70 -29.78
CA PRO A 644 21.82 -5.71 -30.85
C PRO A 644 20.45 -5.01 -30.86
N LYS A 645 20.41 -3.83 -31.48
CA LYS A 645 19.14 -3.09 -31.69
C LYS A 645 18.15 -3.90 -32.53
N GLY A 646 16.86 -3.80 -32.22
CA GLY A 646 15.75 -4.42 -32.93
C GLY A 646 15.36 -5.79 -32.36
N LYS A 647 14.89 -6.71 -33.20
CA LYS A 647 14.28 -8.00 -32.84
C LYS A 647 15.17 -9.22 -33.13
N ALA A 648 16.49 -9.05 -33.24
CA ALA A 648 17.41 -10.14 -33.54
C ALA A 648 17.72 -11.06 -32.34
N SER A 649 17.26 -10.69 -31.15
CA SER A 649 17.47 -11.44 -29.89
C SER A 649 16.20 -12.11 -29.42
N SER A 650 16.31 -13.24 -28.70
CA SER A 650 15.18 -13.95 -28.14
C SER A 650 15.57 -14.86 -27.00
N VAL A 651 14.59 -15.20 -26.15
CA VAL A 651 14.67 -16.29 -25.16
C VAL A 651 13.62 -17.33 -25.51
N ASN A 652 14.06 -18.57 -25.69
CA ASN A 652 13.19 -19.71 -25.96
C ASN A 652 13.15 -20.59 -24.71
N ILE A 653 11.95 -20.95 -24.27
CA ILE A 653 11.68 -21.90 -23.17
C ILE A 653 11.21 -23.20 -23.84
N SER A 654 11.91 -24.31 -23.58
CA SER A 654 11.62 -25.60 -24.17
C SER A 654 11.06 -26.57 -23.13
N ALA A 655 9.98 -27.23 -23.48
CA ALA A 655 9.41 -28.36 -22.75
C ALA A 655 9.76 -29.72 -23.38
N GLU A 656 10.64 -29.76 -24.39
CA GLU A 656 11.04 -30.99 -25.07
C GLU A 656 11.84 -31.89 -24.13
N GLY A 657 11.33 -33.09 -23.89
CA GLY A 657 11.94 -34.10 -23.02
C GLY A 657 11.85 -33.76 -21.52
N ALA A 658 10.99 -32.84 -21.14
CA ALA A 658 10.77 -32.49 -19.73
C ALA A 658 10.07 -33.63 -18.98
N SER A 659 10.50 -33.86 -17.72
CA SER A 659 9.94 -34.92 -16.85
C SER A 659 8.73 -34.46 -16.02
N GLY A 660 8.22 -33.24 -16.23
CA GLY A 660 7.10 -32.62 -15.50
C GLY A 660 6.57 -31.39 -16.23
N ALA A 661 5.71 -30.64 -15.57
CA ALA A 661 5.15 -29.42 -16.12
C ALA A 661 6.23 -28.33 -16.29
N VAL A 662 6.24 -27.67 -17.45
CA VAL A 662 7.06 -26.48 -17.74
C VAL A 662 6.14 -25.29 -17.89
N ALA A 663 6.50 -24.19 -17.24
CA ALA A 663 5.81 -22.91 -17.38
C ALA A 663 6.62 -21.94 -18.25
N ALA A 664 5.91 -21.11 -19.02
CA ALA A 664 6.45 -20.01 -19.79
C ALA A 664 5.54 -18.77 -19.57
N ASP A 665 6.09 -17.74 -18.95
CA ASP A 665 5.31 -16.59 -18.46
C ASP A 665 5.88 -15.28 -19.03
N ALA A 666 6.93 -14.76 -18.41
CA ALA A 666 7.51 -13.48 -18.79
C ALA A 666 9.04 -13.53 -18.85
N VAL A 667 9.61 -12.70 -19.71
CA VAL A 667 11.05 -12.47 -19.80
C VAL A 667 11.35 -10.99 -19.65
N LEU A 668 12.31 -10.67 -18.79
CA LEU A 668 12.71 -9.31 -18.47
C LEU A 668 14.17 -9.06 -18.93
N PHE A 669 14.35 -7.98 -19.68
CA PHE A 669 15.65 -7.53 -20.16
C PHE A 669 15.96 -6.19 -19.48
N VAL A 670 16.90 -6.20 -18.56
CA VAL A 670 17.30 -5.02 -17.78
C VAL A 670 18.60 -4.47 -18.36
N PRO A 671 18.62 -3.22 -18.88
CA PRO A 671 19.84 -2.60 -19.36
C PRO A 671 20.89 -2.55 -18.25
N ASP A 672 22.09 -3.03 -18.55
CA ASP A 672 23.22 -2.96 -17.62
C ASP A 672 23.78 -1.55 -17.70
N SER A 673 23.33 -0.67 -16.83
CA SER A 673 23.84 0.71 -16.75
C SER A 673 25.28 0.66 -16.21
N LYS A 674 26.25 1.06 -17.06
CA LYS A 674 27.63 1.34 -16.62
C LYS A 674 27.65 2.40 -15.52
#